data_e20edef5f8db67533b7ed3eea8987489
#
_entry.id   e20edef5f8db67533b7ed3eea8987489
#
_cell.length_a   1.000
_cell.length_b   1.000
_cell.length_c   1.000
_cell.angle_alpha   90.00
_cell.angle_beta   90.00
_cell.angle_gamma   90.00
#
_symmetry.space_group_name_H-M   'P 1'
#
loop_
_entity.id
_entity.type
_entity.pdbx_description
1 polymer ?
#
loop_
_entity_poly.entity_id
_entity_poly.type
_entity_poly.pdbx_seq_one_letter_code
_entity_poly.pdbx_strand_id
1 'polypeptide(L)'
;MGSFWQQHVATPSSSTPFDSPFFSATHGLVQTHPSIGGSHSGPAPLNGNSLGSGAPSSILAGTKPALTAGSGYLNSRGSLPTSARYPANKITGTVVEPNPKSPFRHLDFSTSATAELRRNPALSAPDECARACREGEPPRICYYHFTLEYYTVLGAACQVCTPNATNTVWSHCQCVLADGVERGILTANRMIPGPSIQVCENDKVVIDVENHMEGMEVTIHWHGIWQRGSQYYDGVPFVTQCPIQQGNTFRYQWTGNAGTHFWHAHTGLQKLDGLYGSVVVRQPPSRDPNSHLYDFDLTTHIMLISDWLHEDAAERYPGRLAVNTGQDPESMLINGKGQFRDPNTGFMTNTPLEIFTITPGRRYRFRMINAFASVCPAQVTIEGHGMTVIATDGEPVHPVDVNTIISFSGERYDFVISADQPVGAYWIQLRGLGECGIRRAQQLAILRYARGPYQPASSPPTYDVGIPQGVVMNPLDAQCNRQRNDAICVSQLKNALEIDRGILAEKPDVKIFLPFRFFVYRAEDLFQPNTYNRFLVAPTGDHVISLIDEISYLSAPAPLTSQYNDINPDQFCNGDNRPADCGPNCMCTHKIDIPLNAIVEVVLVDEVQQPNLSHPFHLHGYGFSVIGIGRSPDSSVKKINLKHALDLDRRGLLHRQYNLPPTKDTIAVPNNGYVVLRFRADNPGFW
;
A
#
# COMPACT_ATOMS: atom_id res chain seq x y z
N MET A 1 7.12 6.27 -1.79
CA MET A 1 7.60 5.71 -3.08
C MET A 1 6.93 4.35 -3.24
N GLY A 2 5.79 4.33 -3.88
CA GLY A 2 5.02 3.11 -4.12
C GLY A 2 5.52 2.42 -5.36
N SER A 3 5.66 1.12 -5.26
CA SER A 3 5.74 0.12 -6.33
C SER A 3 6.28 0.59 -7.68
N PHE A 4 7.57 0.42 -7.91
CA PHE A 4 8.21 0.51 -9.20
C PHE A 4 8.81 -0.85 -9.55
N TRP A 5 7.96 -1.78 -9.99
CA TRP A 5 8.37 -2.97 -10.71
C TRP A 5 7.39 -3.19 -11.85
N GLN A 6 7.86 -2.91 -13.05
CA GLN A 6 7.18 -3.27 -14.27
C GLN A 6 8.20 -4.01 -15.13
N GLN A 7 8.09 -5.32 -15.17
CA GLN A 7 8.91 -6.17 -16.01
C GLN A 7 8.05 -6.97 -16.97
N HIS A 8 8.54 -7.15 -18.16
CA HIS A 8 7.86 -7.83 -19.25
C HIS A 8 8.28 -9.28 -19.34
N VAL A 9 7.32 -10.17 -19.45
CA VAL A 9 7.55 -11.58 -19.80
C VAL A 9 7.23 -11.77 -21.27
N ALA A 10 8.16 -12.30 -22.03
CA ALA A 10 8.06 -12.45 -23.48
C ALA A 10 6.83 -13.26 -23.93
N THR A 11 6.20 -12.81 -24.98
CA THR A 11 5.16 -13.55 -25.70
C THR A 11 5.78 -14.71 -26.49
N PRO A 12 5.15 -15.88 -26.56
CA PRO A 12 5.61 -16.93 -27.45
C PRO A 12 5.33 -16.55 -28.91
N SER A 13 6.37 -16.55 -29.72
CA SER A 13 6.24 -16.55 -31.16
C SER A 13 5.76 -17.93 -31.62
N SER A 14 4.50 -18.11 -31.89
CA SER A 14 4.00 -19.17 -32.77
C SER A 14 2.66 -18.77 -33.35
N SER A 15 2.69 -18.60 -34.65
CA SER A 15 1.58 -18.43 -35.57
C SER A 15 0.63 -19.60 -35.57
N THR A 16 -0.63 -19.42 -35.26
CA THR A 16 -1.76 -20.06 -35.94
C THR A 16 -2.99 -19.17 -35.83
N PRO A 17 -3.77 -19.00 -36.90
CA PRO A 17 -4.90 -18.10 -36.90
C PRO A 17 -6.14 -18.79 -36.35
N PHE A 18 -6.86 -18.12 -35.44
CA PHE A 18 -8.25 -18.45 -35.17
C PHE A 18 -9.13 -17.34 -35.72
N ASP A 19 -9.87 -17.71 -36.75
CA ASP A 19 -11.01 -16.97 -37.28
C ASP A 19 -12.12 -16.85 -36.24
N SER A 20 -12.64 -15.67 -36.11
CA SER A 20 -14.09 -15.51 -35.91
C SER A 20 -14.53 -14.06 -36.06
N PRO A 21 -15.77 -13.85 -36.56
CA PRO A 21 -16.13 -12.67 -37.29
C PRO A 21 -17.06 -11.72 -36.53
N PHE A 22 -17.31 -10.58 -37.18
CA PHE A 22 -18.34 -9.57 -36.95
C PHE A 22 -18.06 -8.48 -35.88
N PHE A 23 -17.84 -7.21 -36.32
CA PHE A 23 -18.87 -6.29 -36.76
C PHE A 23 -18.32 -5.24 -37.74
N SER A 24 -19.07 -5.10 -38.83
CA SER A 24 -18.96 -4.11 -39.86
C SER A 24 -19.85 -2.91 -39.56
N ALA A 25 -19.37 -1.71 -39.84
CA ALA A 25 -20.13 -0.58 -40.38
C ALA A 25 -19.22 0.65 -40.39
N THR A 26 -18.74 1.04 -41.46
CA THR A 26 -19.10 1.83 -42.64
C THR A 26 -19.06 3.35 -42.46
N HIS A 27 -18.19 3.92 -43.32
CA HIS A 27 -18.22 5.24 -43.99
C HIS A 27 -18.07 6.49 -43.12
N GLY A 28 -17.26 7.44 -43.47
CA GLY A 28 -16.54 7.74 -44.70
C GLY A 28 -16.34 9.24 -44.78
N LEU A 29 -15.29 9.59 -45.38
CA LEU A 29 -15.04 10.76 -46.20
C LEU A 29 -13.82 11.60 -45.87
N VAL A 30 -12.88 11.39 -46.72
CA VAL A 30 -11.70 12.18 -47.05
C VAL A 30 -12.14 13.55 -47.62
N GLN A 31 -11.45 14.61 -47.24
CA GLN A 31 -11.15 15.70 -48.20
C GLN A 31 -9.79 16.35 -47.93
N THR A 32 -9.10 16.50 -49.03
CA THR A 32 -7.73 16.93 -49.24
C THR A 32 -7.62 18.44 -49.47
N HIS A 33 -6.52 19.02 -48.98
CA HIS A 33 -5.65 20.08 -49.50
C HIS A 33 -6.23 21.43 -50.02
N PRO A 34 -5.45 22.53 -50.14
CA PRO A 34 -4.03 22.62 -50.43
C PRO A 34 -3.20 23.69 -49.66
N SER A 35 -1.91 23.52 -49.79
CA SER A 35 -0.79 24.42 -49.49
C SER A 35 -0.77 25.74 -50.32
N ILE A 36 -0.37 26.84 -49.68
CA ILE A 36 0.29 27.97 -50.41
C ILE A 36 1.40 28.51 -49.48
N GLY A 37 2.60 28.57 -50.02
CA GLY A 37 3.78 29.17 -49.44
C GLY A 37 3.87 30.69 -49.65
N GLY A 38 4.76 31.35 -48.93
CA GLY A 38 5.09 32.77 -49.10
C GLY A 38 6.15 33.23 -48.12
N SER A 39 7.35 33.32 -48.61
CA SER A 39 8.53 33.94 -48.03
C SER A 39 8.43 35.47 -47.92
N HIS A 40 9.03 36.10 -46.88
CA HIS A 40 9.99 37.20 -47.01
C HIS A 40 10.45 37.81 -45.65
N SER A 41 11.74 37.77 -45.47
CA SER A 41 12.69 38.80 -45.03
C SER A 41 12.43 39.68 -43.78
N GLY A 42 13.42 39.65 -42.87
CA GLY A 42 13.66 40.62 -41.79
C GLY A 42 14.11 42.02 -42.29
N PRO A 43 14.44 42.97 -41.47
CA PRO A 43 15.69 43.00 -40.70
C PRO A 43 15.63 43.62 -39.28
N ALA A 44 16.70 43.43 -38.53
CA ALA A 44 17.09 44.12 -37.30
C ALA A 44 17.75 45.46 -37.62
N PRO A 45 18.38 46.21 -36.69
CA PRO A 45 18.13 46.51 -35.28
C PRO A 45 18.14 48.02 -34.98
N LEU A 46 17.93 48.48 -33.76
CA LEU A 46 18.59 49.71 -33.25
C LEU A 46 18.54 49.86 -31.70
N ASN A 47 19.68 50.28 -31.22
CA ASN A 47 20.16 50.64 -29.89
C ASN A 47 19.40 51.78 -29.19
N GLY A 48 19.59 51.85 -27.87
CA GLY A 48 19.76 53.13 -27.18
C GLY A 48 19.40 53.21 -25.72
N ASN A 49 20.38 53.04 -24.81
CA ASN A 49 20.73 53.84 -23.62
C ASN A 49 19.58 54.47 -22.78
N SER A 50 19.51 54.33 -21.50
CA SER A 50 20.37 54.61 -20.34
C SER A 50 19.64 55.45 -19.27
N LEU A 51 19.94 55.16 -18.00
CA LEU A 51 19.97 56.02 -16.82
C LEU A 51 18.65 56.43 -16.10
N GLY A 52 18.65 56.16 -14.82
CA GLY A 52 18.00 57.06 -13.85
C GLY A 52 17.44 56.44 -12.56
N SER A 53 18.29 56.29 -11.60
CA SER A 53 18.18 56.38 -10.16
C SER A 53 16.91 57.08 -9.58
N GLY A 54 16.41 56.56 -8.48
CA GLY A 54 15.64 57.37 -7.53
C GLY A 54 14.64 56.59 -6.66
N ALA A 55 15.01 56.23 -5.46
CA ALA A 55 14.06 56.15 -4.33
C ALA A 55 13.83 57.56 -3.76
N PRO A 56 12.76 57.90 -3.03
CA PRO A 56 12.44 57.32 -1.73
C PRO A 56 10.94 57.24 -1.33
N SER A 57 10.71 56.41 -0.31
CA SER A 57 9.79 56.51 0.86
C SER A 57 8.56 57.42 0.84
N SER A 58 7.39 56.85 1.23
CA SER A 58 6.60 57.28 2.44
C SER A 58 5.23 56.60 2.47
N ILE A 59 4.96 55.90 3.54
CA ILE A 59 3.90 56.00 4.53
C ILE A 59 2.52 56.40 3.99
N LEU A 60 1.53 55.53 4.17
CA LEU A 60 0.23 55.88 4.75
C LEU A 60 -0.52 54.66 5.32
N ALA A 61 -0.89 54.79 6.55
CA ALA A 61 -1.68 53.89 7.37
C ALA A 61 -3.16 53.89 6.94
N GLY A 62 -3.80 52.75 7.01
CA GLY A 62 -5.27 52.62 6.84
C GLY A 62 -5.82 51.53 7.73
N THR A 63 -6.28 51.94 8.85
CA THR A 63 -7.18 51.44 9.88
C THR A 63 -7.99 50.18 9.61
N LYS A 64 -7.87 49.21 10.54
CA LYS A 64 -8.80 48.13 10.84
C LYS A 64 -10.07 48.65 11.53
N PRO A 65 -11.24 48.06 11.35
CA PRO A 65 -12.29 48.11 12.35
C PRO A 65 -12.23 46.90 13.28
N ALA A 66 -12.17 47.18 14.56
CA ALA A 66 -12.33 46.25 15.66
C ALA A 66 -13.81 45.88 15.80
N LEU A 67 -14.10 44.58 15.96
CA LEU A 67 -15.36 44.11 16.51
C LEU A 67 -15.11 43.58 17.92
N THR A 68 -15.79 44.19 18.83
CA THR A 68 -15.76 44.03 20.27
C THR A 68 -16.32 42.68 20.72
N ALA A 69 -15.61 42.06 21.65
CA ALA A 69 -16.02 40.89 22.42
C ALA A 69 -17.13 41.32 23.42
N GLY A 70 -18.21 40.54 23.41
CA GLY A 70 -19.22 40.53 24.45
C GLY A 70 -19.02 39.31 25.34
N SER A 71 -18.55 39.51 26.56
CA SER A 71 -18.48 38.53 27.62
C SER A 71 -19.86 38.32 28.24
N GLY A 72 -20.33 37.08 28.24
CA GLY A 72 -21.48 36.66 29.02
C GLY A 72 -21.16 35.39 29.81
N TYR A 73 -20.78 35.55 31.06
CA TYR A 73 -20.69 34.46 32.03
C TYR A 73 -22.08 33.98 32.41
N LEU A 74 -22.34 32.70 32.30
CA LEU A 74 -23.35 32.00 33.10
C LEU A 74 -22.79 30.68 33.61
N ASN A 75 -22.46 30.69 34.89
CA ASN A 75 -22.25 29.51 35.72
C ASN A 75 -23.57 28.72 35.87
N SER A 76 -23.61 27.47 35.53
CA SER A 76 -24.51 26.53 36.18
C SER A 76 -23.82 25.17 36.32
N ARG A 77 -23.49 24.85 37.56
CA ARG A 77 -23.13 23.50 38.01
C ARG A 77 -24.36 22.61 37.86
N GLY A 78 -24.26 21.63 36.96
CA GLY A 78 -25.21 20.52 36.87
C GLY A 78 -24.45 19.22 37.09
N SER A 79 -24.75 18.53 38.14
CA SER A 79 -24.27 17.23 38.57
C SER A 79 -24.60 16.16 37.53
N LEU A 80 -23.60 15.30 37.25
CA LEU A 80 -23.71 14.08 36.44
C LEU A 80 -24.68 13.08 37.12
N PRO A 81 -25.62 12.47 36.38
CA PRO A 81 -26.38 11.35 36.90
C PRO A 81 -25.57 10.03 36.81
N THR A 82 -25.55 9.34 37.91
CA THR A 82 -25.01 8.00 38.13
C THR A 82 -25.75 6.94 37.34
N SER A 83 -24.96 6.07 36.71
CA SER A 83 -25.23 4.67 36.35
C SER A 83 -26.65 4.26 35.95
N ALA A 84 -26.88 4.11 34.67
CA ALA A 84 -27.94 3.25 34.15
C ALA A 84 -27.46 1.77 34.15
N ARG A 85 -28.05 0.97 35.02
CA ARG A 85 -27.92 -0.49 35.03
C ARG A 85 -28.71 -1.07 33.87
N TYR A 86 -28.03 -1.78 32.96
CA TYR A 86 -28.69 -2.63 31.97
C TYR A 86 -29.08 -3.98 32.60
N PRO A 87 -30.24 -4.54 32.31
CA PRO A 87 -30.67 -5.83 32.88
C PRO A 87 -29.83 -6.98 32.29
N ALA A 88 -29.36 -7.86 33.19
CA ALA A 88 -28.66 -9.09 32.86
C ALA A 88 -29.65 -10.10 32.28
N ASN A 89 -29.61 -10.34 30.96
CA ASN A 89 -30.26 -11.48 30.36
C ASN A 89 -29.40 -12.74 30.57
N LYS A 90 -30.01 -13.76 31.17
CA LYS A 90 -29.44 -15.10 31.37
C LYS A 90 -29.05 -15.70 30.02
N ILE A 91 -27.78 -15.95 29.80
CA ILE A 91 -27.28 -16.72 28.67
C ILE A 91 -27.23 -18.17 29.07
N THR A 92 -28.19 -18.97 28.61
CA THR A 92 -28.10 -20.43 28.56
C THR A 92 -27.14 -20.80 27.44
N GLY A 93 -26.19 -21.70 27.78
CA GLY A 93 -25.09 -22.05 26.88
C GLY A 93 -25.55 -22.75 25.60
N THR A 94 -25.56 -22.02 24.56
CA THR A 94 -25.41 -22.46 23.16
C THR A 94 -24.25 -21.69 22.60
N VAL A 95 -23.33 -22.36 21.91
CA VAL A 95 -22.24 -21.75 21.15
C VAL A 95 -22.91 -20.79 20.18
N VAL A 96 -22.95 -19.52 20.55
CA VAL A 96 -23.43 -18.47 19.66
C VAL A 96 -22.28 -18.21 18.70
N GLU A 97 -22.44 -18.65 17.45
CA GLU A 97 -21.67 -18.06 16.37
C GLU A 97 -21.73 -16.54 16.54
N PRO A 98 -20.60 -15.84 16.50
CA PRO A 98 -20.60 -14.39 16.64
C PRO A 98 -21.52 -13.83 15.56
N ASN A 99 -22.57 -13.13 16.02
CA ASN A 99 -23.54 -12.45 15.18
C ASN A 99 -22.84 -11.76 14.00
N PRO A 100 -23.18 -12.05 12.73
CA PRO A 100 -22.54 -11.50 11.54
C PRO A 100 -22.79 -10.00 11.34
N LYS A 101 -23.21 -9.28 12.37
CA LYS A 101 -23.22 -7.82 12.40
C LYS A 101 -21.79 -7.31 12.64
N SER A 102 -20.92 -7.55 11.66
CA SER A 102 -19.62 -6.90 11.54
C SER A 102 -19.80 -5.38 11.62
N PRO A 103 -18.90 -4.65 12.32
CA PRO A 103 -18.85 -3.18 12.23
C PRO A 103 -18.57 -2.67 10.81
N PHE A 104 -18.19 -3.55 9.88
CA PHE A 104 -18.06 -3.25 8.43
C PHE A 104 -19.41 -3.28 7.67
N ARG A 105 -20.56 -3.34 8.35
CA ARG A 105 -21.88 -3.24 7.73
C ARG A 105 -22.27 -1.87 7.20
N HIS A 106 -21.37 -0.92 7.17
CA HIS A 106 -21.58 0.35 6.47
C HIS A 106 -21.16 0.28 5.00
N LEU A 107 -21.47 -0.85 4.35
CA LEU A 107 -21.62 -0.86 2.92
C LEU A 107 -22.90 -0.09 2.64
N ASP A 108 -22.79 1.21 2.52
CA ASP A 108 -23.81 1.99 1.84
C ASP A 108 -23.80 1.49 0.40
N PHE A 109 -24.67 0.50 0.14
CA PHE A 109 -24.92 0.09 -1.22
C PHE A 109 -25.42 1.33 -1.94
N SER A 110 -24.57 1.96 -2.71
CA SER A 110 -25.00 3.02 -3.60
C SER A 110 -26.26 2.53 -4.31
N THR A 111 -27.15 3.43 -4.63
CA THR A 111 -28.36 3.08 -5.38
C THR A 111 -28.01 2.28 -6.63
N SER A 112 -26.82 2.52 -7.21
CA SER A 112 -26.22 1.80 -8.34
C SER A 112 -25.89 0.33 -8.00
N ALA A 113 -25.20 0.06 -6.88
CA ALA A 113 -24.87 -1.31 -6.47
C ALA A 113 -26.13 -2.15 -6.19
N THR A 114 -27.09 -1.58 -5.46
CA THR A 114 -28.37 -2.26 -5.18
C THR A 114 -29.15 -2.53 -6.46
N ALA A 115 -29.10 -1.61 -7.45
CA ALA A 115 -29.77 -1.79 -8.73
C ALA A 115 -29.13 -2.91 -9.55
N GLU A 116 -27.80 -3.02 -9.57
CA GLU A 116 -27.10 -4.07 -10.31
C GLU A 116 -27.35 -5.45 -9.70
N LEU A 117 -27.28 -5.60 -8.38
CA LEU A 117 -27.60 -6.84 -7.68
C LEU A 117 -29.05 -7.29 -7.93
N ARG A 118 -29.99 -6.35 -8.03
CA ARG A 118 -31.41 -6.67 -8.38
C ARG A 118 -31.60 -7.08 -9.84
N ARG A 119 -30.79 -6.51 -10.76
CA ARG A 119 -30.87 -6.84 -12.18
C ARG A 119 -30.25 -8.18 -12.52
N ASN A 120 -29.23 -8.58 -11.81
CA ASN A 120 -28.49 -9.81 -12.07
C ASN A 120 -28.47 -10.73 -10.83
N PRO A 121 -29.40 -11.69 -10.75
CA PRO A 121 -29.50 -12.61 -9.60
C PRO A 121 -28.34 -13.60 -9.49
N ALA A 122 -27.42 -13.64 -10.47
CA ALA A 122 -26.19 -14.43 -10.37
C ALA A 122 -25.13 -13.76 -9.51
N LEU A 123 -25.27 -12.46 -9.21
CA LEU A 123 -24.33 -11.71 -8.38
C LEU A 123 -24.68 -11.90 -6.90
N SER A 124 -23.66 -12.12 -6.09
CA SER A 124 -23.74 -12.16 -4.63
C SER A 124 -23.25 -10.85 -4.02
N ALA A 125 -23.94 -10.40 -2.97
CA ALA A 125 -23.55 -9.22 -2.22
C ALA A 125 -22.30 -9.49 -1.37
N PRO A 126 -21.56 -8.43 -0.96
CA PRO A 126 -20.34 -8.57 -0.17
C PRO A 126 -20.49 -9.37 1.13
N ASP A 127 -21.60 -9.22 1.83
CA ASP A 127 -21.90 -9.94 3.07
C ASP A 127 -22.22 -11.42 2.84
N GLU A 128 -22.73 -11.79 1.68
CA GLU A 128 -22.91 -13.18 1.26
C GLU A 128 -21.58 -13.83 0.86
N CYS A 129 -20.66 -13.04 0.31
CA CYS A 129 -19.32 -13.51 -0.10
C CYS A 129 -18.37 -13.71 1.09
N ALA A 130 -18.49 -12.88 2.13
CA ALA A 130 -17.70 -12.96 3.35
C ALA A 130 -18.18 -14.13 4.25
N ARG A 131 -17.89 -15.34 3.83
CA ARG A 131 -18.38 -16.59 4.46
C ARG A 131 -17.24 -17.52 4.88
N ALA A 132 -17.56 -18.55 5.66
CA ALA A 132 -16.68 -19.68 5.88
C ALA A 132 -16.60 -20.53 4.60
N CYS A 133 -15.39 -20.75 4.07
CA CYS A 133 -15.19 -21.51 2.85
C CYS A 133 -15.19 -23.02 3.13
N ARG A 134 -15.86 -23.79 2.28
CA ARG A 134 -16.01 -25.24 2.42
C ARG A 134 -15.56 -25.94 1.15
N GLU A 135 -14.98 -27.12 1.31
CA GLU A 135 -14.60 -27.96 0.18
C GLU A 135 -15.83 -28.35 -0.64
N GLY A 136 -15.73 -28.23 -1.96
CA GLY A 136 -16.83 -28.57 -2.88
C GLY A 136 -17.98 -27.57 -2.94
N GLU A 137 -17.93 -26.47 -2.19
CA GLU A 137 -18.90 -25.37 -2.33
C GLU A 137 -18.71 -24.68 -3.68
N PRO A 138 -19.79 -24.47 -4.47
CA PRO A 138 -19.68 -23.78 -5.75
C PRO A 138 -19.21 -22.33 -5.56
N PRO A 139 -18.35 -21.82 -6.44
CA PRO A 139 -17.87 -20.45 -6.37
C PRO A 139 -19.01 -19.46 -6.60
N ARG A 140 -18.89 -18.27 -6.01
CA ARG A 140 -19.81 -17.15 -6.18
C ARG A 140 -19.26 -16.11 -7.13
N ILE A 141 -20.15 -15.27 -7.66
CA ILE A 141 -19.77 -14.03 -8.35
C ILE A 141 -20.03 -12.88 -7.38
N CYS A 142 -18.96 -12.42 -6.74
CA CYS A 142 -19.01 -11.43 -5.67
C CYS A 142 -18.93 -10.02 -6.27
N TYR A 143 -19.97 -9.24 -6.10
CA TYR A 143 -20.07 -7.91 -6.69
C TYR A 143 -19.83 -6.81 -5.65
N TYR A 144 -18.94 -5.90 -6.01
CA TYR A 144 -18.62 -4.70 -5.24
C TYR A 144 -18.81 -3.45 -6.12
N HIS A 145 -19.08 -2.32 -5.47
CA HIS A 145 -19.14 -1.01 -6.12
C HIS A 145 -18.38 -0.01 -5.28
N PHE A 146 -17.38 0.63 -5.87
CA PHE A 146 -16.55 1.65 -5.25
C PHE A 146 -16.85 3.00 -5.89
N THR A 147 -17.41 3.92 -5.12
CA THR A 147 -17.50 5.33 -5.49
C THR A 147 -16.30 6.04 -4.88
N LEU A 148 -15.39 6.51 -5.73
CA LEU A 148 -14.21 7.24 -5.30
C LEU A 148 -14.50 8.72 -5.28
N GLU A 149 -14.26 9.37 -4.14
CA GLU A 149 -14.58 10.79 -3.97
C GLU A 149 -13.62 11.48 -2.98
N TYR A 150 -13.46 12.79 -3.16
CA TYR A 150 -12.82 13.62 -2.16
C TYR A 150 -13.74 13.80 -0.97
N TYR A 151 -13.20 13.66 0.23
CA TYR A 151 -13.95 13.71 1.49
C TYR A 151 -13.18 14.47 2.55
N THR A 152 -13.74 14.65 3.75
CA THR A 152 -13.09 15.41 4.83
C THR A 152 -13.19 14.64 6.14
N VAL A 153 -12.05 14.47 6.81
CA VAL A 153 -12.00 14.03 8.22
C VAL A 153 -12.66 15.09 9.07
N LEU A 154 -13.49 14.69 10.03
CA LEU A 154 -14.29 15.57 10.89
C LEU A 154 -15.22 16.54 10.14
N GLY A 155 -15.55 16.23 8.89
CA GLY A 155 -16.40 17.06 8.04
C GLY A 155 -17.85 17.17 8.52
N ALA A 156 -18.70 17.78 7.69
CA ALA A 156 -20.10 18.06 8.02
C ALA A 156 -20.92 16.83 8.44
N ALA A 157 -20.57 15.62 7.91
CA ALA A 157 -21.23 14.38 8.32
C ALA A 157 -21.07 14.10 9.82
N CYS A 158 -19.95 14.49 10.42
CA CYS A 158 -19.69 14.26 11.85
C CYS A 158 -20.57 15.13 12.76
N GLN A 159 -21.07 16.25 12.27
CA GLN A 159 -21.94 17.16 13.04
C GLN A 159 -23.36 16.55 13.23
N VAL A 160 -23.79 15.71 12.30
CA VAL A 160 -25.13 15.06 12.36
C VAL A 160 -25.09 13.68 13.00
N CYS A 161 -23.90 13.12 13.17
CA CYS A 161 -23.69 11.82 13.83
C CYS A 161 -23.65 12.00 15.35
N THR A 162 -24.80 12.17 16.00
CA THR A 162 -24.86 12.35 17.46
C THR A 162 -25.04 11.04 18.20
N PRO A 163 -24.41 10.85 19.39
CA PRO A 163 -24.53 9.63 20.19
C PRO A 163 -25.96 9.28 20.66
N ASN A 164 -26.88 10.22 20.62
CA ASN A 164 -28.25 10.07 21.10
C ASN A 164 -29.29 9.86 20.00
N ALA A 165 -28.91 9.78 18.74
CA ALA A 165 -29.83 9.45 17.67
C ALA A 165 -30.27 7.97 17.80
N THR A 166 -31.55 7.75 17.97
CA THR A 166 -32.17 6.41 18.06
C THR A 166 -31.66 5.51 16.94
N ASN A 167 -31.36 4.28 17.27
CA ASN A 167 -30.69 3.16 16.59
C ASN A 167 -30.67 3.06 15.04
N THR A 168 -31.43 3.84 14.33
CA THR A 168 -31.53 3.81 12.86
C THR A 168 -30.58 4.77 12.14
N VAL A 169 -30.10 5.83 12.82
CA VAL A 169 -29.25 6.86 12.20
C VAL A 169 -27.75 6.48 12.20
N TRP A 170 -27.32 5.70 13.19
CA TRP A 170 -25.93 5.27 13.27
C TRP A 170 -25.48 4.34 12.14
N SER A 171 -26.40 3.57 11.57
CA SER A 171 -26.08 2.66 10.46
C SER A 171 -25.73 3.38 9.16
N HIS A 172 -26.01 4.67 9.06
CA HIS A 172 -25.78 5.52 7.88
C HIS A 172 -24.87 6.71 8.16
N CYS A 173 -24.22 6.73 9.33
CA CYS A 173 -23.28 7.79 9.66
C CYS A 173 -21.97 7.63 8.88
N GLN A 174 -21.68 8.58 8.01
CA GLN A 174 -20.48 8.61 7.17
C GLN A 174 -19.39 9.53 7.76
N CYS A 175 -19.37 9.72 9.07
CA CYS A 175 -18.34 10.49 9.74
C CYS A 175 -17.01 9.72 9.77
N VAL A 176 -15.98 10.28 9.17
CA VAL A 176 -14.60 9.78 9.25
C VAL A 176 -13.87 10.59 10.32
N LEU A 177 -13.37 9.90 11.35
CA LEU A 177 -12.68 10.52 12.48
C LEU A 177 -11.15 10.46 12.37
N ALA A 178 -10.62 9.42 11.75
CA ALA A 178 -9.20 9.12 11.66
C ALA A 178 -8.50 9.28 13.04
N ASP A 179 -7.49 10.13 13.14
CA ASP A 179 -6.81 10.47 14.39
C ASP A 179 -7.30 11.76 15.06
N GLY A 180 -8.35 12.36 14.51
CA GLY A 180 -8.98 13.56 15.08
C GLY A 180 -8.37 14.89 14.60
N VAL A 181 -7.58 14.86 13.54
CA VAL A 181 -7.08 16.07 12.87
C VAL A 181 -7.84 16.26 11.57
N GLU A 182 -8.42 17.45 11.36
CA GLU A 182 -9.19 17.77 10.17
C GLU A 182 -8.26 17.88 8.95
N ARG A 183 -8.59 17.16 7.87
CA ARG A 183 -7.92 17.25 6.56
C ARG A 183 -8.80 16.75 5.44
N GLY A 184 -8.45 17.11 4.20
CA GLY A 184 -8.98 16.49 3.01
C GLY A 184 -8.42 15.07 2.81
N ILE A 185 -9.24 14.17 2.27
CA ILE A 185 -8.88 12.77 2.04
C ILE A 185 -9.56 12.24 0.79
N LEU A 186 -9.00 11.18 0.24
CA LEU A 186 -9.64 10.41 -0.82
C LEU A 186 -10.26 9.14 -0.23
N THR A 187 -11.49 8.86 -0.59
CA THR A 187 -12.21 7.71 -0.02
C THR A 187 -12.84 6.84 -1.11
N ALA A 188 -12.99 5.57 -0.81
CA ALA A 188 -13.93 4.70 -1.49
C ALA A 188 -15.15 4.51 -0.57
N ASN A 189 -16.34 4.91 -1.06
CA ASN A 189 -17.60 4.81 -0.31
C ASN A 189 -17.59 5.58 1.03
N ARG A 190 -16.85 6.71 1.10
CA ARG A 190 -16.72 7.56 2.31
C ARG A 190 -16.20 6.82 3.53
N MET A 191 -15.28 5.89 3.31
CA MET A 191 -14.70 5.03 4.35
C MET A 191 -13.17 5.11 4.34
N ILE A 192 -12.55 5.03 5.50
CA ILE A 192 -11.12 4.74 5.70
C ILE A 192 -10.97 3.69 6.80
N PRO A 193 -10.31 2.55 6.50
CA PRO A 193 -9.98 2.05 5.16
C PRO A 193 -11.23 1.94 4.29
N GLY A 194 -11.06 1.95 2.98
CA GLY A 194 -12.14 1.68 2.04
C GLY A 194 -12.70 0.25 2.20
N PRO A 195 -13.70 -0.15 1.39
CA PRO A 195 -14.40 -1.42 1.55
C PRO A 195 -13.48 -2.63 1.58
N SER A 196 -13.71 -3.53 2.53
CA SER A 196 -13.02 -4.81 2.64
C SER A 196 -13.61 -5.82 1.67
N ILE A 197 -12.79 -6.40 0.79
CA ILE A 197 -13.18 -7.51 -0.08
C ILE A 197 -12.85 -8.80 0.65
N GLN A 198 -13.85 -9.64 0.93
CA GLN A 198 -13.66 -10.91 1.61
C GLN A 198 -14.43 -11.99 0.87
N VAL A 199 -13.71 -12.95 0.32
CA VAL A 199 -14.23 -13.98 -0.58
C VAL A 199 -13.58 -15.32 -0.31
N CYS A 200 -14.13 -16.39 -0.88
CA CYS A 200 -13.45 -17.68 -0.93
C CYS A 200 -12.63 -17.81 -2.20
N GLU A 201 -11.59 -18.62 -2.13
CA GLU A 201 -10.81 -18.99 -3.31
C GLU A 201 -11.70 -19.59 -4.39
N ASN A 202 -11.44 -19.24 -5.64
CA ASN A 202 -12.26 -19.52 -6.84
C ASN A 202 -13.55 -18.68 -6.96
N ASP A 203 -13.94 -17.86 -5.99
CA ASP A 203 -14.98 -16.86 -6.22
C ASP A 203 -14.49 -15.86 -7.29
N LYS A 204 -15.37 -15.49 -8.19
CA LYS A 204 -15.13 -14.43 -9.16
C LYS A 204 -15.51 -13.09 -8.52
N VAL A 205 -14.56 -12.21 -8.40
CA VAL A 205 -14.78 -10.85 -7.90
C VAL A 205 -15.04 -9.91 -9.07
N VAL A 206 -16.09 -9.10 -8.97
CA VAL A 206 -16.47 -8.08 -9.94
C VAL A 206 -16.61 -6.77 -9.19
N ILE A 207 -15.84 -5.77 -9.56
CA ILE A 207 -15.83 -4.46 -8.89
C ILE A 207 -16.06 -3.37 -9.93
N ASP A 208 -17.11 -2.59 -9.78
CA ASP A 208 -17.27 -1.32 -10.49
C ASP A 208 -16.59 -0.21 -9.67
N VAL A 209 -15.61 0.44 -10.26
CA VAL A 209 -14.93 1.61 -9.70
C VAL A 209 -15.40 2.83 -10.45
N GLU A 210 -16.16 3.66 -9.78
CA GLU A 210 -16.72 4.91 -10.30
C GLU A 210 -15.91 6.09 -9.74
N ASN A 211 -15.26 6.87 -10.62
CA ASN A 211 -14.40 7.97 -10.21
C ASN A 211 -15.17 9.30 -10.19
N HIS A 212 -15.45 9.80 -9.00
CA HIS A 212 -16.04 11.13 -8.75
C HIS A 212 -15.03 12.15 -8.24
N MET A 213 -13.73 11.82 -8.20
CA MET A 213 -12.70 12.74 -7.74
C MET A 213 -12.46 13.83 -8.79
N GLU A 214 -12.81 15.07 -8.44
CA GLU A 214 -12.74 16.20 -9.35
C GLU A 214 -11.30 16.49 -9.80
N GLY A 215 -11.08 16.52 -11.11
CA GLY A 215 -9.78 16.78 -11.72
C GLY A 215 -8.74 15.69 -11.54
N MET A 216 -9.11 14.51 -11.02
CA MET A 216 -8.19 13.40 -10.77
C MET A 216 -8.55 12.18 -11.60
N GLU A 217 -7.52 11.49 -12.06
CA GLU A 217 -7.60 10.16 -12.65
C GLU A 217 -7.14 9.10 -11.62
N VAL A 218 -7.54 7.85 -11.80
CA VAL A 218 -7.21 6.79 -10.86
C VAL A 218 -7.12 5.42 -11.52
N THR A 219 -6.28 4.55 -10.97
CA THR A 219 -6.36 3.09 -11.17
C THR A 219 -6.32 2.40 -9.83
N ILE A 220 -6.90 1.21 -9.73
CA ILE A 220 -6.87 0.40 -8.51
C ILE A 220 -6.08 -0.87 -8.78
N HIS A 221 -5.02 -1.07 -8.00
CA HIS A 221 -4.24 -2.30 -7.99
C HIS A 221 -4.69 -3.24 -6.89
N TRP A 222 -4.68 -4.52 -7.19
CA TRP A 222 -5.09 -5.62 -6.30
C TRP A 222 -3.84 -6.33 -5.79
N HIS A 223 -3.15 -5.70 -4.86
CA HIS A 223 -1.84 -6.07 -4.37
C HIS A 223 -1.82 -7.48 -3.76
N GLY A 224 -1.04 -8.37 -4.37
CA GLY A 224 -0.94 -9.79 -4.01
C GLY A 224 -1.82 -10.72 -4.84
N ILE A 225 -2.73 -10.20 -5.66
CA ILE A 225 -3.52 -11.00 -6.59
C ILE A 225 -2.72 -11.22 -7.89
N TRP A 226 -2.47 -12.47 -8.25
CA TRP A 226 -1.58 -12.82 -9.36
C TRP A 226 -2.15 -12.53 -10.74
N GLN A 227 -3.41 -12.18 -10.86
CA GLN A 227 -4.09 -11.83 -12.13
C GLN A 227 -3.84 -12.84 -13.26
N ARG A 228 -3.73 -14.14 -12.94
CA ARG A 228 -3.54 -15.19 -13.95
C ARG A 228 -4.71 -15.23 -14.93
N GLY A 229 -4.42 -14.96 -16.21
CA GLY A 229 -5.43 -14.84 -17.26
C GLY A 229 -6.30 -13.58 -17.17
N SER A 230 -6.01 -12.65 -16.26
CA SER A 230 -6.78 -11.41 -16.04
C SER A 230 -5.90 -10.17 -15.85
N GLN A 231 -4.69 -10.16 -16.41
CA GLN A 231 -3.71 -9.07 -16.23
C GLN A 231 -4.26 -7.67 -16.60
N TYR A 232 -5.25 -7.58 -17.51
CA TYR A 232 -5.90 -6.32 -17.87
C TYR A 232 -6.54 -5.60 -16.69
N TYR A 233 -6.75 -6.31 -15.58
CA TYR A 233 -7.37 -5.82 -14.37
C TYR A 233 -6.37 -5.59 -13.24
N ASP A 234 -5.06 -5.63 -13.53
CA ASP A 234 -4.03 -5.41 -12.51
C ASP A 234 -3.96 -3.96 -12.01
N GLY A 235 -4.51 -3.01 -12.77
CA GLY A 235 -4.69 -1.63 -12.33
C GLY A 235 -3.43 -0.77 -12.42
N VAL A 236 -2.52 -1.05 -13.34
CA VAL A 236 -1.30 -0.27 -13.52
C VAL A 236 -1.45 0.71 -14.70
N PRO A 237 -1.33 2.05 -14.45
CA PRO A 237 -1.49 3.05 -15.50
C PRO A 237 -0.51 2.84 -16.65
N PHE A 238 -1.03 2.85 -17.88
CA PHE A 238 -0.26 2.73 -19.13
C PHE A 238 0.54 1.42 -19.28
N VAL A 239 0.36 0.46 -18.37
CA VAL A 239 0.82 -0.92 -18.54
C VAL A 239 -0.38 -1.80 -18.82
N THR A 240 -1.35 -1.86 -17.93
CA THR A 240 -2.51 -2.73 -18.07
C THR A 240 -3.76 -2.00 -18.53
N GLN A 241 -3.88 -0.71 -18.29
CA GLN A 241 -5.04 0.12 -18.62
C GLN A 241 -4.70 1.61 -18.72
N CYS A 242 -5.59 2.39 -19.34
CA CYS A 242 -5.64 3.84 -19.11
C CYS A 242 -6.23 4.13 -17.73
N PRO A 243 -5.80 5.22 -17.05
CA PRO A 243 -6.46 5.67 -15.84
C PRO A 243 -7.95 5.99 -16.05
N ILE A 244 -8.74 5.72 -15.02
CA ILE A 244 -10.17 6.02 -14.97
C ILE A 244 -10.32 7.52 -14.75
N GLN A 245 -10.78 8.25 -15.77
CA GLN A 245 -11.00 9.68 -15.69
C GLN A 245 -12.23 10.00 -14.82
N GLN A 246 -12.29 11.21 -14.28
CA GLN A 246 -13.45 11.71 -13.56
C GLN A 246 -14.76 11.49 -14.37
N GLY A 247 -15.81 11.03 -13.69
CA GLY A 247 -17.12 10.74 -14.25
C GLY A 247 -17.21 9.40 -15.00
N ASN A 248 -16.12 8.63 -15.07
CA ASN A 248 -16.10 7.33 -15.72
C ASN A 248 -16.09 6.18 -14.69
N THR A 249 -16.57 5.02 -15.16
CA THR A 249 -16.58 3.77 -14.42
C THR A 249 -15.76 2.72 -15.13
N PHE A 250 -14.92 1.98 -14.40
CA PHE A 250 -14.19 0.82 -14.90
C PHE A 250 -14.57 -0.42 -14.10
N ARG A 251 -14.87 -1.52 -14.81
CA ARG A 251 -15.19 -2.80 -14.19
C ARG A 251 -13.99 -3.71 -14.13
N TYR A 252 -13.48 -3.97 -12.93
CA TYR A 252 -12.46 -4.98 -12.67
C TYR A 252 -13.10 -6.36 -12.48
N GLN A 253 -12.42 -7.41 -12.95
CA GLN A 253 -12.87 -8.80 -12.78
C GLN A 253 -11.67 -9.72 -12.61
N TRP A 254 -11.64 -10.45 -11.51
CA TRP A 254 -10.54 -11.39 -11.24
C TRP A 254 -10.99 -12.55 -10.32
N THR A 255 -10.18 -13.60 -10.29
CA THR A 255 -10.26 -14.68 -9.30
C THR A 255 -8.94 -14.69 -8.55
N GLY A 256 -8.99 -14.57 -7.23
CA GLY A 256 -7.79 -14.41 -6.40
C GLY A 256 -7.21 -15.73 -5.92
N ASN A 257 -5.88 -15.77 -5.77
CA ASN A 257 -5.17 -16.76 -4.96
C ASN A 257 -5.49 -16.57 -3.47
N ALA A 258 -5.54 -17.69 -2.73
CA ALA A 258 -5.81 -17.64 -1.29
C ALA A 258 -4.77 -16.80 -0.55
N GLY A 259 -5.17 -16.07 0.47
CA GLY A 259 -4.25 -15.27 1.30
C GLY A 259 -4.82 -13.96 1.82
N THR A 260 -3.93 -13.22 2.46
CA THR A 260 -4.17 -11.85 2.94
C THR A 260 -3.50 -10.87 1.98
N HIS A 261 -4.32 -10.08 1.31
CA HIS A 261 -3.97 -9.12 0.27
C HIS A 261 -4.60 -7.76 0.60
N PHE A 262 -4.39 -6.77 -0.26
CA PHE A 262 -5.08 -5.49 -0.14
C PHE A 262 -5.22 -4.81 -1.50
N TRP A 263 -6.11 -3.86 -1.61
CA TRP A 263 -6.23 -3.00 -2.78
C TRP A 263 -5.79 -1.58 -2.46
N HIS A 264 -5.27 -0.87 -3.44
CA HIS A 264 -4.91 0.54 -3.30
C HIS A 264 -4.87 1.25 -4.65
N ALA A 265 -5.00 2.57 -4.61
CA ALA A 265 -4.77 3.39 -5.80
C ALA A 265 -3.31 3.22 -6.29
N HIS A 266 -3.14 3.15 -7.60
CA HIS A 266 -1.85 3.00 -8.26
C HIS A 266 -1.49 4.21 -9.15
N THR A 267 -2.16 5.33 -8.94
CA THR A 267 -1.95 6.60 -9.64
C THR A 267 -1.51 7.67 -8.66
N GLY A 268 -0.40 8.35 -8.95
CA GLY A 268 0.11 9.45 -8.13
C GLY A 268 0.34 9.07 -6.67
N LEU A 269 -0.13 9.92 -5.77
CA LEU A 269 0.03 9.79 -4.32
C LEU A 269 -1.27 9.39 -3.60
N GLN A 270 -2.28 8.98 -4.33
CA GLN A 270 -3.65 8.77 -3.83
C GLN A 270 -3.76 7.68 -2.76
N LYS A 271 -2.85 6.69 -2.76
CA LYS A 271 -2.73 5.70 -1.69
C LYS A 271 -2.44 6.37 -0.35
N LEU A 272 -1.54 7.37 -0.33
CA LEU A 272 -1.17 8.11 0.89
C LEU A 272 -2.32 8.98 1.41
N ASP A 273 -3.25 9.38 0.53
CA ASP A 273 -4.42 10.18 0.88
C ASP A 273 -5.65 9.35 1.29
N GLY A 274 -5.55 8.00 1.29
CA GLY A 274 -6.60 7.16 1.87
C GLY A 274 -7.22 6.11 0.94
N LEU A 275 -6.84 6.03 -0.34
CA LEU A 275 -7.38 5.03 -1.26
C LEU A 275 -6.70 3.66 -1.11
N TYR A 276 -7.10 2.93 -0.08
CA TYR A 276 -6.68 1.56 0.20
C TYR A 276 -7.74 0.80 1.00
N GLY A 277 -7.71 -0.53 0.92
CA GLY A 277 -8.59 -1.39 1.70
C GLY A 277 -8.15 -2.85 1.64
N SER A 278 -8.64 -3.68 2.54
CA SER A 278 -8.23 -5.08 2.64
C SER A 278 -8.87 -5.97 1.57
N VAL A 279 -8.12 -7.00 1.15
CA VAL A 279 -8.61 -8.12 0.33
C VAL A 279 -8.20 -9.41 1.03
N VAL A 280 -9.18 -10.23 1.40
CA VAL A 280 -8.94 -11.54 2.02
C VAL A 280 -9.61 -12.61 1.17
N VAL A 281 -8.80 -13.49 0.64
CA VAL A 281 -9.24 -14.68 -0.11
C VAL A 281 -9.03 -15.89 0.78
N ARG A 282 -10.11 -16.42 1.36
CA ARG A 282 -10.07 -17.58 2.25
C ARG A 282 -10.12 -18.88 1.47
N GLN A 283 -9.49 -19.90 2.02
CA GLN A 283 -9.58 -21.27 1.52
C GLN A 283 -10.26 -22.18 2.56
N PRO A 284 -10.77 -23.35 2.16
CA PRO A 284 -11.24 -24.34 3.11
C PRO A 284 -10.16 -24.75 4.10
N PRO A 285 -10.49 -25.01 5.38
CA PRO A 285 -9.52 -25.45 6.39
C PRO A 285 -8.71 -26.69 5.99
N SER A 286 -9.27 -27.55 5.14
CA SER A 286 -8.57 -28.74 4.60
C SER A 286 -7.36 -28.39 3.71
N ARG A 287 -7.31 -27.18 3.16
CA ARG A 287 -6.23 -26.71 2.30
C ARG A 287 -5.28 -25.72 2.99
N ASP A 288 -5.65 -25.20 4.16
CA ASP A 288 -4.77 -24.37 4.96
C ASP A 288 -3.92 -25.26 5.89
N PRO A 289 -2.60 -25.36 5.65
CA PRO A 289 -1.72 -26.22 6.46
C PRO A 289 -1.67 -25.79 7.92
N ASN A 290 -1.98 -24.54 8.22
CA ASN A 290 -1.95 -23.95 9.55
C ASN A 290 -3.32 -23.86 10.23
N SER A 291 -4.40 -24.40 9.61
CA SER A 291 -5.77 -24.31 10.14
C SER A 291 -5.93 -24.90 11.55
N HIS A 292 -5.09 -25.84 11.93
CA HIS A 292 -5.08 -26.48 13.25
C HIS A 292 -4.55 -25.57 14.38
N LEU A 293 -3.91 -24.44 14.06
CA LEU A 293 -3.29 -23.52 15.01
C LEU A 293 -4.26 -22.45 15.53
N TYR A 294 -5.41 -22.24 14.89
CA TYR A 294 -6.39 -21.25 15.30
C TYR A 294 -7.81 -21.82 15.32
N ASP A 295 -8.67 -21.25 16.18
CA ASP A 295 -10.05 -21.62 16.29
C ASP A 295 -10.95 -20.69 15.44
N PHE A 296 -10.48 -19.46 15.18
CA PHE A 296 -11.24 -18.43 14.48
C PHE A 296 -10.39 -17.64 13.47
N ASP A 297 -10.94 -17.45 12.28
CA ASP A 297 -10.48 -16.53 11.23
C ASP A 297 -11.65 -15.56 10.92
N LEU A 298 -11.73 -14.48 11.68
CA LEU A 298 -12.89 -13.59 11.67
C LEU A 298 -12.69 -12.42 10.69
N THR A 299 -13.80 -11.98 10.12
CA THR A 299 -13.84 -10.77 9.27
C THR A 299 -13.41 -9.50 10.00
N THR A 300 -13.49 -9.51 11.34
CA THR A 300 -13.15 -8.39 12.22
C THR A 300 -11.72 -8.42 12.75
N HIS A 301 -10.95 -9.46 12.46
CA HIS A 301 -9.55 -9.59 12.92
C HIS A 301 -8.54 -9.28 11.80
N ILE A 302 -8.92 -8.35 10.93
CA ILE A 302 -8.01 -7.71 9.96
C ILE A 302 -7.42 -6.49 10.65
N MET A 303 -6.08 -6.40 10.66
CA MET A 303 -5.32 -5.26 11.20
C MET A 303 -4.65 -4.54 10.02
N LEU A 304 -5.34 -3.59 9.42
CA LEU A 304 -4.77 -2.75 8.38
C LEU A 304 -4.13 -1.52 9.04
N ILE A 305 -2.82 -1.41 8.88
CA ILE A 305 -2.04 -0.27 9.39
C ILE A 305 -1.70 0.67 8.24
N SER A 306 -1.78 1.97 8.47
CA SER A 306 -1.45 3.00 7.48
C SER A 306 -0.69 4.16 8.14
N ASP A 307 0.22 4.77 7.39
CA ASP A 307 0.80 6.05 7.72
C ASP A 307 -0.23 7.17 7.44
N TRP A 308 -0.09 8.28 8.16
CA TRP A 308 -1.11 9.33 8.14
C TRP A 308 -0.50 10.72 8.18
N LEU A 309 -0.70 11.48 7.10
CA LEU A 309 -0.34 12.89 7.01
C LEU A 309 -1.49 13.77 7.49
N HIS A 310 -1.19 15.00 7.92
CA HIS A 310 -2.19 16.01 8.29
C HIS A 310 -2.45 17.04 7.17
N GLU A 311 -1.81 16.88 6.02
CA GLU A 311 -2.10 17.62 4.78
C GLU A 311 -2.20 16.66 3.60
N ASP A 312 -2.65 17.16 2.45
CA ASP A 312 -2.70 16.36 1.22
C ASP A 312 -1.29 15.90 0.80
N ALA A 313 -1.19 14.68 0.31
CA ALA A 313 0.08 14.10 -0.10
C ALA A 313 0.77 14.94 -1.18
N ALA A 314 0.03 15.57 -2.08
CA ALA A 314 0.57 16.45 -3.12
C ALA A 314 1.18 17.75 -2.55
N GLU A 315 0.79 18.19 -1.36
CA GLU A 315 1.42 19.31 -0.65
C GLU A 315 2.76 18.88 -0.02
N ARG A 316 2.86 17.61 0.39
CA ARG A 316 4.05 17.02 1.00
C ARG A 316 5.04 16.51 -0.03
N TYR A 317 4.60 15.90 -1.13
CA TYR A 317 5.42 15.24 -2.14
C TYR A 317 5.21 15.83 -3.55
N PRO A 318 6.24 16.19 -4.31
CA PRO A 318 7.68 16.19 -4.00
C PRO A 318 8.08 17.26 -2.99
N GLY A 319 7.07 17.92 -2.43
CA GLY A 319 7.18 18.68 -1.22
C GLY A 319 7.55 20.12 -1.35
N ARG A 320 6.57 20.95 -1.64
CA ARG A 320 6.66 22.36 -1.26
C ARG A 320 6.93 22.52 0.24
N LEU A 321 6.39 21.62 1.03
CA LEU A 321 6.55 21.56 2.49
C LEU A 321 7.65 20.59 2.94
N ALA A 322 8.10 19.65 2.11
CA ALA A 322 9.07 18.61 2.47
C ALA A 322 10.39 19.17 3.02
N VAL A 323 10.81 20.33 2.52
CA VAL A 323 12.06 21.01 2.98
C VAL A 323 11.96 21.42 4.45
N ASN A 324 10.79 21.83 4.89
CA ASN A 324 10.59 22.35 6.25
C ASN A 324 10.04 21.32 7.22
N THR A 325 9.29 20.35 6.72
CA THR A 325 8.53 19.40 7.55
C THR A 325 8.98 17.95 7.40
N GLY A 326 9.83 17.62 6.41
CA GLY A 326 10.21 16.25 6.08
C GLY A 326 9.08 15.50 5.36
N GLN A 327 9.35 14.26 4.99
CA GLN A 327 8.37 13.39 4.31
C GLN A 327 7.72 12.36 5.26
N ASP A 328 8.09 12.37 6.52
CA ASP A 328 7.58 11.46 7.54
C ASP A 328 6.15 11.86 7.98
N PRO A 329 5.29 10.86 8.20
CA PRO A 329 3.91 11.12 8.63
C PRO A 329 3.87 11.67 10.06
N GLU A 330 2.87 12.51 10.35
CA GLU A 330 2.60 13.00 11.69
C GLU A 330 2.03 11.91 12.60
N SER A 331 1.29 10.97 12.03
CA SER A 331 0.53 9.97 12.76
C SER A 331 0.45 8.66 11.97
N MET A 332 -0.23 7.70 12.53
CA MET A 332 -0.55 6.40 11.95
C MET A 332 -1.98 6.02 12.31
N LEU A 333 -2.58 5.12 11.54
CA LEU A 333 -3.90 4.58 11.83
C LEU A 333 -3.87 3.06 11.89
N ILE A 334 -4.74 2.49 12.73
CA ILE A 334 -5.06 1.07 12.75
C ILE A 334 -6.55 0.95 12.39
N ASN A 335 -6.84 0.32 11.27
CA ASN A 335 -8.20 0.24 10.72
C ASN A 335 -8.89 1.62 10.59
N GLY A 336 -8.11 2.65 10.16
CA GLY A 336 -8.63 4.02 9.99
C GLY A 336 -8.90 4.78 11.30
N LYS A 337 -8.43 4.27 12.44
CA LYS A 337 -8.63 4.87 13.77
C LYS A 337 -7.31 5.17 14.43
N GLY A 338 -7.29 6.26 15.18
CA GLY A 338 -6.11 6.68 15.94
C GLY A 338 -6.39 7.87 16.84
N GLN A 339 -5.36 8.28 17.56
CA GLN A 339 -5.31 9.51 18.34
C GLN A 339 -3.99 10.22 18.06
N PHE A 340 -4.04 11.53 17.96
CA PHE A 340 -2.86 12.36 17.74
C PHE A 340 -2.55 13.19 18.97
N ARG A 341 -1.27 13.22 19.35
CA ARG A 341 -0.76 14.15 20.35
C ARG A 341 0.08 15.21 19.66
N ASP A 342 -0.39 16.46 19.68
CA ASP A 342 0.35 17.59 19.16
C ASP A 342 1.65 17.79 19.98
N PRO A 343 2.83 17.68 19.36
CA PRO A 343 4.11 17.80 20.05
C PRO A 343 4.37 19.20 20.62
N ASN A 344 3.74 20.23 20.06
CA ASN A 344 3.94 21.62 20.46
C ASN A 344 3.08 22.02 21.67
N THR A 345 1.82 21.58 21.69
CA THR A 345 0.85 21.96 22.72
C THR A 345 0.63 20.87 23.76
N GLY A 346 1.00 19.63 23.44
CA GLY A 346 0.71 18.44 24.25
C GLY A 346 -0.77 18.03 24.22
N PHE A 347 -1.62 18.75 23.47
CA PHE A 347 -3.03 18.40 23.29
C PHE A 347 -3.15 17.03 22.62
N MET A 348 -4.09 16.22 23.11
CA MET A 348 -4.41 14.91 22.54
C MET A 348 -5.84 14.90 22.03
N THR A 349 -6.02 14.46 20.80
CA THR A 349 -7.36 14.26 20.22
C THR A 349 -8.10 13.16 20.97
N ASN A 350 -9.42 13.23 20.99
CA ASN A 350 -10.29 12.30 21.70
C ASN A 350 -11.11 11.42 20.72
N THR A 351 -10.43 10.82 19.79
CA THR A 351 -11.00 9.87 18.82
C THR A 351 -10.92 8.44 19.34
N PRO A 352 -11.81 7.52 18.91
CA PRO A 352 -11.79 6.14 19.37
C PRO A 352 -10.60 5.37 18.80
N LEU A 353 -9.94 4.57 19.63
CA LEU A 353 -8.98 3.57 19.20
C LEU A 353 -9.67 2.33 18.63
N GLU A 354 -8.98 1.56 17.80
CA GLU A 354 -9.44 0.25 17.37
C GLU A 354 -9.42 -0.74 18.53
N ILE A 355 -10.44 -1.61 18.59
CA ILE A 355 -10.60 -2.63 19.64
C ILE A 355 -10.84 -3.99 19.00
N PHE A 356 -9.88 -4.89 19.15
CA PHE A 356 -10.03 -6.28 18.76
C PHE A 356 -10.51 -7.08 19.97
N THR A 357 -11.63 -7.80 19.83
CA THR A 357 -12.22 -8.57 20.93
C THR A 357 -11.99 -10.06 20.75
N ILE A 358 -11.39 -10.71 21.77
CA ILE A 358 -11.10 -12.15 21.81
C ILE A 358 -11.77 -12.81 23.03
N THR A 359 -12.08 -14.10 22.92
CA THR A 359 -12.68 -14.89 24.00
C THR A 359 -11.60 -15.69 24.72
N PRO A 360 -11.57 -15.68 26.05
CA PRO A 360 -10.58 -16.45 26.84
C PRO A 360 -10.49 -17.92 26.42
N GLY A 361 -9.25 -18.44 26.35
CA GLY A 361 -8.97 -19.83 26.00
C GLY A 361 -9.16 -20.18 24.52
N ARG A 362 -9.29 -19.18 23.64
CA ARG A 362 -9.41 -19.38 22.20
C ARG A 362 -8.22 -18.80 21.46
N ARG A 363 -7.99 -19.28 20.22
CA ARG A 363 -6.90 -18.88 19.34
C ARG A 363 -7.48 -18.20 18.11
N TYR A 364 -6.91 -17.06 17.75
CA TYR A 364 -7.42 -16.20 16.69
C TYR A 364 -6.36 -15.91 15.65
N ARG A 365 -6.67 -16.13 14.37
CA ARG A 365 -5.86 -15.65 13.25
C ARG A 365 -6.11 -14.15 13.07
N PHE A 366 -5.06 -13.37 13.19
CA PHE A 366 -5.01 -11.95 12.81
C PHE A 366 -4.38 -11.83 11.43
N ARG A 367 -4.94 -10.98 10.61
CA ARG A 367 -4.47 -10.69 9.26
C ARG A 367 -3.97 -9.26 9.22
N MET A 368 -2.65 -9.07 9.36
CA MET A 368 -2.02 -7.76 9.34
C MET A 368 -1.65 -7.37 7.91
N ILE A 369 -2.03 -6.16 7.53
CA ILE A 369 -1.75 -5.56 6.23
C ILE A 369 -1.04 -4.24 6.47
N ASN A 370 0.16 -4.07 5.93
CA ASN A 370 0.87 -2.80 5.96
C ASN A 370 0.57 -2.01 4.69
N ALA A 371 -0.40 -1.10 4.78
CA ALA A 371 -0.80 -0.21 3.69
C ALA A 371 -0.02 1.11 3.67
N PHE A 372 1.10 1.24 4.38
CA PHE A 372 1.94 2.44 4.34
C PHE A 372 2.31 2.79 2.90
N ALA A 373 2.47 4.07 2.64
CA ALA A 373 2.97 4.58 1.36
C ALA A 373 4.33 5.27 1.51
N SER A 374 4.75 5.57 2.74
CA SER A 374 6.09 6.07 3.07
C SER A 374 7.12 4.92 3.21
N VAL A 375 8.39 5.28 3.30
CA VAL A 375 9.51 4.33 3.49
C VAL A 375 9.70 3.87 4.93
N CYS A 376 8.81 4.25 5.85
CA CYS A 376 8.95 3.95 7.25
C CYS A 376 8.66 2.47 7.55
N PRO A 377 9.55 1.75 8.24
CA PRO A 377 9.19 0.45 8.80
C PRO A 377 8.17 0.60 9.92
N ALA A 378 7.17 -0.25 9.94
CA ALA A 378 6.17 -0.35 10.99
C ALA A 378 6.54 -1.46 11.97
N GLN A 379 6.56 -1.15 13.27
CA GLN A 379 6.77 -2.13 14.34
C GLN A 379 5.46 -2.34 15.09
N VAL A 380 4.99 -3.59 15.13
CA VAL A 380 3.79 -3.99 15.88
C VAL A 380 4.17 -4.89 17.04
N THR A 381 3.69 -4.56 18.24
CA THR A 381 3.91 -5.31 19.49
C THR A 381 2.61 -5.35 20.30
N ILE A 382 2.33 -6.46 20.96
CA ILE A 382 1.11 -6.64 21.76
C ILE A 382 1.50 -6.93 23.20
N GLU A 383 0.97 -6.15 24.14
CA GLU A 383 1.24 -6.29 25.57
C GLU A 383 0.83 -7.68 26.08
N GLY A 384 1.79 -8.38 26.70
CA GLY A 384 1.56 -9.67 27.32
C GLY A 384 1.31 -10.85 26.36
N HIS A 385 1.33 -10.62 25.03
CA HIS A 385 1.02 -11.69 24.06
C HIS A 385 2.16 -11.90 23.07
N GLY A 386 2.49 -13.16 22.82
CA GLY A 386 3.26 -13.58 21.67
C GLY A 386 2.40 -13.70 20.43
N MET A 387 3.02 -13.63 19.27
CA MET A 387 2.40 -13.81 17.97
C MET A 387 3.04 -15.01 17.27
N THR A 388 2.25 -16.04 16.93
CA THR A 388 2.73 -17.15 16.10
C THR A 388 2.48 -16.81 14.64
N VAL A 389 3.51 -16.38 13.92
CA VAL A 389 3.43 -16.05 12.49
C VAL A 389 3.20 -17.34 11.69
N ILE A 390 2.17 -17.36 10.84
CA ILE A 390 1.72 -18.51 10.06
C ILE A 390 1.66 -18.27 8.56
N ALA A 391 1.70 -17.01 8.12
CA ALA A 391 1.76 -16.67 6.70
C ALA A 391 2.42 -15.29 6.50
N THR A 392 3.01 -15.09 5.32
CA THR A 392 3.54 -13.80 4.87
C THR A 392 3.12 -13.56 3.42
N ASP A 393 2.63 -12.35 3.10
CA ASP A 393 2.10 -11.95 1.79
C ASP A 393 1.07 -12.94 1.20
N GLY A 394 0.23 -13.52 2.09
CA GLY A 394 -0.78 -14.49 1.71
C GLY A 394 -0.30 -15.94 1.71
N GLU A 395 1.00 -16.20 1.60
CA GLU A 395 1.59 -17.53 1.50
C GLU A 395 1.89 -18.13 2.89
N PRO A 396 1.49 -19.40 3.16
CA PRO A 396 1.68 -20.02 4.44
C PRO A 396 3.14 -20.38 4.71
N VAL A 397 3.57 -20.18 5.95
CA VAL A 397 4.90 -20.59 6.44
C VAL A 397 4.77 -21.56 7.61
N HIS A 398 5.80 -22.36 7.85
CA HIS A 398 5.89 -23.09 9.12
C HIS A 398 5.85 -22.11 10.29
N PRO A 399 5.08 -22.40 11.34
CA PRO A 399 4.85 -21.46 12.44
C PRO A 399 6.14 -21.02 13.11
N VAL A 400 6.25 -19.72 13.40
CA VAL A 400 7.34 -19.15 14.19
C VAL A 400 6.79 -18.21 15.26
N ASP A 401 7.26 -18.35 16.49
CA ASP A 401 6.83 -17.52 17.61
C ASP A 401 7.70 -16.27 17.72
N VAL A 402 7.05 -15.12 17.75
CA VAL A 402 7.69 -13.81 17.89
C VAL A 402 6.91 -12.93 18.86
N ASN A 403 7.55 -11.87 19.35
CA ASN A 403 6.88 -10.88 20.19
C ASN A 403 6.65 -9.56 19.46
N THR A 404 7.40 -9.35 18.39
CA THR A 404 7.38 -8.11 17.60
C THR A 404 7.46 -8.44 16.12
N ILE A 405 6.66 -7.77 15.30
CA ILE A 405 6.74 -7.85 13.86
C ILE A 405 7.17 -6.48 13.33
N ILE A 406 8.24 -6.44 12.53
CA ILE A 406 8.59 -5.29 11.71
C ILE A 406 8.12 -5.57 10.29
N SER A 407 7.36 -4.63 9.74
CA SER A 407 6.75 -4.74 8.42
C SER A 407 7.01 -3.48 7.62
N PHE A 408 7.22 -3.64 6.31
CA PHE A 408 7.37 -2.54 5.38
C PHE A 408 6.13 -2.39 4.50
N SER A 409 6.02 -1.25 3.83
CA SER A 409 4.91 -0.97 2.91
C SER A 409 4.66 -2.13 1.96
N GLY A 410 3.41 -2.60 1.90
CA GLY A 410 2.97 -3.71 1.04
C GLY A 410 3.15 -5.10 1.65
N GLU A 411 3.94 -5.30 2.70
CA GLU A 411 4.07 -6.59 3.36
C GLU A 411 2.82 -6.93 4.17
N ARG A 412 2.47 -8.21 4.20
CA ARG A 412 1.40 -8.75 5.04
C ARG A 412 1.95 -9.87 5.90
N TYR A 413 1.43 -9.97 7.12
CA TYR A 413 1.72 -11.07 8.04
C TYR A 413 0.45 -11.56 8.69
N ASP A 414 0.20 -12.87 8.62
CA ASP A 414 -0.86 -13.49 9.40
C ASP A 414 -0.23 -14.17 10.62
N PHE A 415 -0.80 -13.91 11.77
CA PHE A 415 -0.33 -14.50 13.02
C PHE A 415 -1.49 -14.96 13.91
N VAL A 416 -1.21 -15.91 14.77
CA VAL A 416 -2.14 -16.42 15.76
C VAL A 416 -1.86 -15.78 17.11
N ILE A 417 -2.94 -15.32 17.76
CA ILE A 417 -2.93 -14.90 19.16
C ILE A 417 -3.69 -15.95 19.98
N SER A 418 -3.07 -16.49 21.03
CA SER A 418 -3.72 -17.31 22.04
C SER A 418 -4.29 -16.42 23.13
N ALA A 419 -5.58 -16.55 23.43
CA ALA A 419 -6.24 -15.81 24.50
C ALA A 419 -6.01 -16.51 25.86
N ASP A 420 -4.78 -16.56 26.32
CA ASP A 420 -4.31 -17.27 27.51
C ASP A 420 -3.97 -16.35 28.70
N GLN A 421 -4.09 -15.04 28.50
CA GLN A 421 -3.86 -14.06 29.55
C GLN A 421 -5.11 -13.86 30.43
N PRO A 422 -4.98 -13.27 31.63
CA PRO A 422 -6.12 -12.91 32.47
C PRO A 422 -7.14 -12.05 31.71
N VAL A 423 -8.42 -12.21 32.01
CA VAL A 423 -9.49 -11.40 31.38
C VAL A 423 -9.25 -9.93 31.68
N GLY A 424 -8.94 -9.17 30.62
CA GLY A 424 -8.52 -7.79 30.70
C GLY A 424 -8.61 -7.10 29.33
N ALA A 425 -7.92 -5.97 29.24
CA ALA A 425 -7.61 -5.29 28.01
C ALA A 425 -6.09 -5.01 27.99
N TYR A 426 -5.50 -5.08 26.81
CA TYR A 426 -4.06 -5.01 26.60
C TYR A 426 -3.75 -4.07 25.45
N TRP A 427 -2.63 -3.36 25.51
CA TRP A 427 -2.22 -2.45 24.47
C TRP A 427 -1.68 -3.20 23.24
N ILE A 428 -2.07 -2.76 22.08
CA ILE A 428 -1.37 -3.01 20.81
C ILE A 428 -0.67 -1.72 20.47
N GLN A 429 0.65 -1.76 20.24
CA GLN A 429 1.44 -0.60 19.88
C GLN A 429 1.98 -0.75 18.46
N LEU A 430 1.71 0.25 17.63
CA LEU A 430 2.29 0.48 16.31
C LEU A 430 3.28 1.63 16.44
N ARG A 431 4.56 1.39 16.12
CA ARG A 431 5.60 2.44 16.07
C ARG A 431 6.17 2.55 14.68
N GLY A 432 6.38 3.77 14.19
CA GLY A 432 7.16 4.04 13.00
C GLY A 432 8.65 4.05 13.33
N LEU A 433 9.43 3.28 12.61
CA LEU A 433 10.88 3.20 12.77
C LEU A 433 11.60 3.94 11.63
N GLY A 434 12.93 3.91 11.61
CA GLY A 434 13.70 4.60 10.59
C GLY A 434 13.45 6.10 10.61
N GLU A 435 13.09 6.69 9.47
CA GLU A 435 12.79 8.12 9.36
C GLU A 435 11.57 8.53 10.19
N CYS A 436 10.53 7.69 10.27
CA CYS A 436 9.37 7.95 11.13
C CYS A 436 9.71 8.06 12.62
N GLY A 437 10.88 7.57 13.04
CA GLY A 437 11.39 7.74 14.39
C GLY A 437 11.73 9.19 14.74
N ILE A 438 11.99 10.05 13.77
CA ILE A 438 12.29 11.47 13.98
C ILE A 438 11.08 12.17 14.60
N ARG A 439 9.88 11.91 14.06
CA ARG A 439 8.63 12.45 14.60
C ARG A 439 8.02 11.61 15.72
N ARG A 440 8.65 10.48 16.06
CA ARG A 440 8.13 9.54 17.06
C ARG A 440 6.69 9.12 16.76
N ALA A 441 6.39 8.93 15.48
CA ALA A 441 5.06 8.53 15.04
C ALA A 441 4.70 7.16 15.61
N GLN A 442 3.58 7.08 16.32
CA GLN A 442 3.04 5.84 16.89
C GLN A 442 1.53 5.87 16.92
N GLN A 443 0.93 4.69 17.00
CA GLN A 443 -0.49 4.53 17.26
C GLN A 443 -0.76 3.38 18.21
N LEU A 444 -1.90 3.46 18.91
CA LEU A 444 -2.34 2.42 19.83
C LEU A 444 -3.67 1.82 19.37
N ALA A 445 -3.85 0.54 19.69
CA ALA A 445 -5.13 -0.15 19.66
C ALA A 445 -5.25 -1.01 20.91
N ILE A 446 -6.40 -1.65 21.09
CA ILE A 446 -6.71 -2.44 22.28
C ILE A 446 -7.06 -3.88 21.89
N LEU A 447 -6.35 -4.84 22.46
CA LEU A 447 -6.76 -6.24 22.47
C LEU A 447 -7.59 -6.49 23.74
N ARG A 448 -8.89 -6.70 23.57
CA ARG A 448 -9.84 -6.83 24.68
C ARG A 448 -10.34 -8.26 24.82
N TYR A 449 -10.23 -8.80 26.00
CA TYR A 449 -10.90 -10.06 26.31
C TYR A 449 -12.40 -9.84 26.51
N ALA A 450 -13.22 -10.72 25.97
CA ALA A 450 -14.66 -10.68 26.16
C ALA A 450 -15.00 -10.66 27.66
N ARG A 451 -15.89 -9.76 28.08
CA ARG A 451 -16.25 -9.44 29.45
C ARG A 451 -15.17 -8.66 30.23
N GLY A 452 -14.02 -8.37 29.66
CA GLY A 452 -13.00 -7.49 30.24
C GLY A 452 -13.37 -6.00 30.11
N PRO A 453 -12.63 -5.12 30.79
CA PRO A 453 -12.79 -3.67 30.66
C PRO A 453 -12.51 -3.22 29.22
N TYR A 454 -12.95 -2.02 28.89
CA TYR A 454 -12.66 -1.40 27.57
C TYR A 454 -11.30 -0.72 27.54
N GLN A 455 -10.72 -0.43 28.68
CA GLN A 455 -9.41 0.22 28.81
C GLN A 455 -8.42 -0.72 29.48
N PRO A 456 -7.17 -0.78 29.00
CA PRO A 456 -6.09 -1.49 29.68
C PRO A 456 -5.84 -0.95 31.10
N ALA A 457 -5.43 -1.83 32.00
CA ALA A 457 -5.06 -1.45 33.37
C ALA A 457 -3.68 -0.78 33.44
N SER A 458 -2.80 -1.10 32.49
CA SER A 458 -1.48 -0.49 32.33
C SER A 458 -1.56 0.90 31.71
N SER A 459 -0.59 1.75 32.02
CA SER A 459 -0.47 3.06 31.35
C SER A 459 -0.22 2.86 29.86
N PRO A 460 -0.74 3.77 29.00
CA PRO A 460 -0.47 3.71 27.56
C PRO A 460 1.05 3.74 27.29
N PRO A 461 1.57 2.83 26.46
CA PRO A 461 2.98 2.85 26.08
C PRO A 461 3.32 4.11 25.29
N THR A 462 4.50 4.68 25.56
CA THR A 462 5.01 5.83 24.79
C THR A 462 5.95 5.35 23.69
N TYR A 463 6.31 6.24 22.78
CA TYR A 463 7.27 5.90 21.73
C TYR A 463 8.62 5.44 22.31
N ASP A 464 9.14 6.12 23.33
CA ASP A 464 10.44 5.84 23.94
C ASP A 464 10.41 4.61 24.86
N VAL A 465 9.34 4.49 25.65
CA VAL A 465 9.12 3.36 26.56
C VAL A 465 7.98 2.53 26.00
N GLY A 466 8.29 1.73 24.97
CA GLY A 466 7.33 0.85 24.33
C GLY A 466 7.14 -0.47 25.08
N ILE A 467 6.27 -1.30 24.51
CA ILE A 467 6.13 -2.70 24.91
C ILE A 467 7.44 -3.43 24.63
N PRO A 468 7.94 -4.29 25.53
CA PRO A 468 9.16 -5.07 25.31
C PRO A 468 9.13 -5.86 24.01
N GLN A 469 10.20 -5.75 23.21
CA GLN A 469 10.21 -6.31 21.84
C GLN A 469 10.35 -7.83 21.78
N GLY A 470 11.01 -8.46 22.75
CA GLY A 470 11.28 -9.89 22.72
C GLY A 470 11.94 -10.36 21.42
N VAL A 471 11.45 -11.47 20.85
CA VAL A 471 11.92 -11.97 19.54
C VAL A 471 11.28 -11.14 18.42
N VAL A 472 12.14 -10.61 17.54
CA VAL A 472 11.73 -9.70 16.46
C VAL A 472 11.68 -10.43 15.12
N MET A 473 10.51 -10.42 14.45
CA MET A 473 10.37 -10.82 13.05
C MET A 473 10.84 -9.70 12.14
N ASN A 474 11.65 -10.03 11.13
CA ASN A 474 12.13 -9.10 10.09
C ASN A 474 12.97 -7.93 10.65
N PRO A 475 14.08 -8.18 11.37
CA PRO A 475 14.86 -7.14 12.03
C PRO A 475 15.54 -6.19 11.04
N LEU A 476 15.59 -4.89 11.36
CA LEU A 476 16.17 -3.84 10.50
C LEU A 476 17.66 -4.00 10.22
N ASP A 477 18.40 -4.69 11.10
CA ASP A 477 19.84 -4.90 10.95
C ASP A 477 20.19 -5.91 9.85
N ALA A 478 19.19 -6.68 9.38
CA ALA A 478 19.30 -7.68 8.31
C ALA A 478 20.49 -8.64 8.46
N GLN A 479 20.85 -8.97 9.72
CA GLN A 479 21.89 -9.99 10.01
C GLN A 479 21.30 -11.39 9.86
N CYS A 480 21.01 -11.78 8.63
CA CYS A 480 20.24 -12.97 8.29
C CYS A 480 21.12 -14.21 8.00
N ASN A 481 22.44 -14.05 7.99
CA ASN A 481 23.41 -15.12 7.71
C ASN A 481 23.71 -16.04 8.88
N ARG A 482 23.11 -15.78 10.06
CA ARG A 482 23.26 -16.59 11.27
C ARG A 482 21.94 -16.73 12.01
N GLN A 483 21.78 -17.83 12.73
CA GLN A 483 20.68 -17.96 13.69
C GLN A 483 20.91 -17.01 14.87
N ARG A 484 19.82 -16.42 15.34
CA ARG A 484 19.76 -15.51 16.48
C ARG A 484 18.64 -15.96 17.40
N ASN A 485 18.77 -15.67 18.70
CA ASN A 485 17.72 -15.94 19.68
C ASN A 485 16.76 -14.75 19.85
N ASP A 486 17.14 -13.59 19.37
CA ASP A 486 16.43 -12.32 19.53
C ASP A 486 15.69 -11.86 18.25
N ALA A 487 15.94 -12.52 17.12
CA ALA A 487 15.33 -12.13 15.86
C ALA A 487 15.27 -13.28 14.84
N ILE A 488 14.28 -13.19 13.94
CA ILE A 488 14.07 -14.10 12.80
C ILE A 488 13.98 -13.25 11.52
N CYS A 489 14.88 -13.50 10.58
CA CYS A 489 14.79 -12.86 9.26
C CYS A 489 13.76 -13.52 8.36
N VAL A 490 13.21 -12.76 7.41
CA VAL A 490 12.28 -13.30 6.38
C VAL A 490 12.88 -14.50 5.65
N SER A 491 14.15 -14.44 5.24
CA SER A 491 14.83 -15.54 4.55
C SER A 491 15.03 -16.81 5.41
N GLN A 492 14.77 -16.75 6.71
CA GLN A 492 14.85 -17.88 7.63
C GLN A 492 13.48 -18.56 7.84
N LEU A 493 12.38 -17.92 7.42
CA LEU A 493 11.07 -18.56 7.36
C LEU A 493 11.12 -19.77 6.41
N LYS A 494 10.22 -20.71 6.65
CA LYS A 494 10.09 -21.92 5.83
C LYS A 494 8.69 -21.97 5.23
N ASN A 495 8.62 -22.14 3.91
CA ASN A 495 7.35 -22.35 3.23
C ASN A 495 6.66 -23.61 3.77
N ALA A 496 5.37 -23.53 4.04
CA ALA A 496 4.57 -24.67 4.50
C ALA A 496 3.94 -25.46 3.34
N LEU A 497 4.10 -25.00 2.10
CA LEU A 497 3.65 -25.68 0.87
C LEU A 497 4.84 -26.28 0.12
N GLU A 498 4.54 -27.15 -0.83
CA GLU A 498 5.54 -27.68 -1.78
C GLU A 498 6.07 -26.55 -2.67
N ILE A 499 7.39 -26.48 -2.81
CA ILE A 499 8.06 -25.48 -3.65
C ILE A 499 8.41 -26.12 -5.00
N ASP A 500 8.23 -25.33 -6.06
CA ASP A 500 8.70 -25.72 -7.40
C ASP A 500 10.19 -26.09 -7.38
N ARG A 501 10.51 -27.29 -7.83
CA ARG A 501 11.88 -27.81 -7.84
C ARG A 501 12.84 -26.96 -8.68
N GLY A 502 12.34 -26.24 -9.69
CA GLY A 502 13.13 -25.31 -10.48
C GLY A 502 13.67 -24.15 -9.64
N ILE A 503 12.88 -23.66 -8.69
CA ILE A 503 13.31 -22.61 -7.74
C ILE A 503 14.51 -23.07 -6.91
N LEU A 504 14.56 -24.36 -6.58
CA LEU A 504 15.63 -24.96 -5.76
C LEU A 504 16.85 -25.39 -6.58
N ALA A 505 16.82 -25.25 -7.90
CA ALA A 505 17.95 -25.61 -8.77
C ALA A 505 19.19 -24.75 -8.44
N GLU A 506 20.38 -25.34 -8.60
CA GLU A 506 21.64 -24.62 -8.36
C GLU A 506 21.78 -23.38 -9.25
N LYS A 507 21.37 -23.48 -10.52
CA LYS A 507 21.46 -22.40 -11.50
C LYS A 507 20.05 -22.02 -11.99
N PRO A 508 19.71 -20.72 -12.03
CA PRO A 508 18.53 -20.25 -12.71
C PRO A 508 18.73 -20.24 -14.23
N ASP A 509 17.64 -20.15 -14.99
CA ASP A 509 17.69 -19.99 -16.45
C ASP A 509 18.07 -18.53 -16.82
N VAL A 510 17.60 -17.57 -16.03
CA VAL A 510 17.87 -16.14 -16.19
C VAL A 510 18.33 -15.56 -14.85
N LYS A 511 19.39 -14.75 -14.88
CA LYS A 511 19.86 -14.03 -13.69
C LYS A 511 19.97 -12.55 -14.01
N ILE A 512 19.33 -11.72 -13.19
CA ILE A 512 19.23 -10.26 -13.35
C ILE A 512 19.75 -9.60 -12.09
N PHE A 513 20.64 -8.62 -12.25
CA PHE A 513 21.06 -7.73 -11.17
C PHE A 513 20.40 -6.38 -11.37
N LEU A 514 19.73 -5.89 -10.35
CA LEU A 514 19.03 -4.60 -10.37
C LEU A 514 19.55 -3.72 -9.22
N PRO A 515 20.62 -2.98 -9.46
CA PRO A 515 21.04 -1.92 -8.55
C PRO A 515 20.03 -0.78 -8.61
N PHE A 516 19.73 -0.20 -7.45
CA PHE A 516 18.87 0.97 -7.39
C PHE A 516 19.48 2.04 -6.51
N ARG A 517 19.28 3.30 -6.90
CA ARG A 517 19.78 4.48 -6.21
C ARG A 517 18.91 5.70 -6.50
N PHE A 518 19.21 6.80 -5.86
CA PHE A 518 18.65 8.09 -6.21
C PHE A 518 19.64 8.89 -7.06
N PHE A 519 19.11 9.60 -8.05
CA PHE A 519 19.80 10.66 -8.76
C PHE A 519 19.35 12.00 -8.21
N VAL A 520 20.31 12.84 -7.83
CA VAL A 520 20.04 14.16 -7.27
C VAL A 520 20.27 15.18 -8.38
N TYR A 521 19.24 15.93 -8.73
CA TYR A 521 19.35 17.05 -9.66
C TYR A 521 19.93 18.26 -8.96
N ARG A 522 20.72 19.06 -9.68
CA ARG A 522 21.06 20.40 -9.25
C ARG A 522 19.87 21.32 -9.59
N ALA A 523 19.59 22.31 -8.72
CA ALA A 523 18.49 23.24 -8.93
C ALA A 523 18.55 23.96 -10.30
N GLU A 524 19.76 24.29 -10.75
CA GLU A 524 20.04 24.92 -12.03
C GLU A 524 19.72 24.03 -13.25
N ASP A 525 19.76 22.71 -13.08
CA ASP A 525 19.47 21.75 -14.16
C ASP A 525 17.96 21.57 -14.36
N LEU A 526 17.13 21.94 -13.39
CA LEU A 526 15.71 21.66 -13.38
C LEU A 526 14.87 22.54 -14.30
N PHE A 527 15.36 23.72 -14.64
CA PHE A 527 14.58 24.72 -15.40
C PHE A 527 15.23 25.08 -16.73
N GLN A 528 16.17 24.27 -17.20
CA GLN A 528 16.81 24.49 -18.51
C GLN A 528 15.83 24.18 -19.64
N PRO A 529 15.79 24.97 -20.72
CA PRO A 529 14.99 24.66 -21.89
C PRO A 529 15.30 23.26 -22.43
N ASN A 530 14.27 22.50 -22.75
CA ASN A 530 14.33 21.14 -23.30
C ASN A 530 14.91 20.04 -22.36
N THR A 531 15.16 20.35 -21.09
CA THR A 531 15.67 19.36 -20.13
C THR A 531 14.56 18.50 -19.52
N TYR A 532 13.32 19.01 -19.53
CA TYR A 532 12.14 18.33 -18.99
C TYR A 532 10.96 18.37 -19.94
N ASN A 533 10.43 17.21 -20.23
CA ASN A 533 9.09 17.07 -20.82
C ASN A 533 7.97 17.09 -19.76
N ARG A 534 8.32 17.19 -18.47
CA ARG A 534 7.39 17.16 -17.34
C ARG A 534 7.78 18.20 -16.31
N PHE A 535 6.78 18.83 -15.71
CA PHE A 535 6.96 19.73 -14.60
C PHE A 535 7.24 18.90 -13.33
N LEU A 536 8.50 18.77 -13.01
CA LEU A 536 8.90 18.51 -11.64
C LEU A 536 9.05 19.87 -10.97
N VAL A 537 8.05 20.24 -10.18
CA VAL A 537 8.24 21.37 -9.26
C VAL A 537 9.20 20.89 -8.20
N ALA A 538 10.44 21.23 -8.38
CA ALA A 538 11.45 20.94 -7.39
C ALA A 538 11.44 22.05 -6.36
N PRO A 539 11.11 21.76 -5.12
CA PRO A 539 11.29 22.71 -4.03
C PRO A 539 12.79 22.96 -3.83
N THR A 540 13.10 24.02 -3.08
CA THR A 540 14.46 24.26 -2.60
C THR A 540 14.87 23.12 -1.67
N GLY A 541 15.67 22.20 -2.12
CA GLY A 541 16.10 21.01 -1.36
C GLY A 541 16.61 19.91 -2.29
N ASP A 542 16.79 18.72 -1.79
CA ASP A 542 17.25 17.59 -2.58
C ASP A 542 16.19 17.17 -3.60
N HIS A 543 16.51 17.38 -4.87
CA HIS A 543 15.65 17.03 -5.99
C HIS A 543 16.06 15.66 -6.48
N VAL A 544 15.34 14.62 -6.03
CA VAL A 544 15.72 13.24 -6.29
C VAL A 544 14.72 12.53 -7.17
N ILE A 545 15.23 11.69 -8.06
CA ILE A 545 14.45 10.66 -8.76
C ILE A 545 15.04 9.29 -8.48
N SER A 546 14.20 8.26 -8.54
CA SER A 546 14.66 6.88 -8.40
C SER A 546 15.22 6.36 -9.72
N LEU A 547 16.35 5.69 -9.65
CA LEU A 547 16.95 4.94 -10.75
C LEU A 547 16.98 3.45 -10.37
N ILE A 548 16.57 2.61 -11.30
CA ILE A 548 16.80 1.16 -11.26
C ILE A 548 17.63 0.83 -12.50
N ASP A 549 18.76 0.17 -12.31
CA ASP A 549 19.71 -0.12 -13.39
C ASP A 549 20.10 1.13 -14.19
N GLU A 550 20.33 2.24 -13.47
CA GLU A 550 20.66 3.57 -14.02
C GLU A 550 19.55 4.20 -14.88
N ILE A 551 18.31 3.70 -14.79
CA ILE A 551 17.16 4.16 -15.58
C ILE A 551 16.09 4.70 -14.66
N SER A 552 15.60 5.91 -14.95
CA SER A 552 14.37 6.45 -14.39
C SER A 552 13.20 6.02 -15.27
N TYR A 553 12.24 5.33 -14.68
CA TYR A 553 11.11 4.82 -15.44
C TYR A 553 10.26 5.94 -16.05
N LEU A 554 10.04 5.83 -17.34
CA LEU A 554 9.09 6.66 -18.09
C LEU A 554 7.90 5.79 -18.50
N SER A 555 6.68 6.22 -18.11
CA SER A 555 5.46 5.51 -18.53
C SER A 555 5.35 5.46 -20.04
N ALA A 556 4.89 4.34 -20.57
CA ALA A 556 4.52 4.22 -21.98
C ALA A 556 3.39 5.21 -22.33
N PRO A 557 3.26 5.63 -23.58
CA PRO A 557 2.22 6.57 -24.01
C PRO A 557 0.83 5.92 -24.11
N ALA A 558 0.76 4.59 -24.08
CA ALA A 558 -0.47 3.80 -24.17
C ALA A 558 -0.32 2.49 -23.39
N PRO A 559 -1.43 1.82 -23.00
CA PRO A 559 -1.37 0.55 -22.29
C PRO A 559 -0.64 -0.54 -23.07
N LEU A 560 0.41 -1.10 -22.44
CA LEU A 560 1.25 -2.14 -23.06
C LEU A 560 0.46 -3.42 -23.37
N THR A 561 -0.51 -3.77 -22.54
CA THR A 561 -1.34 -4.98 -22.74
C THR A 561 -2.17 -4.95 -24.02
N SER A 562 -2.52 -3.79 -24.52
CA SER A 562 -3.40 -3.63 -25.67
C SER A 562 -2.75 -2.93 -26.88
N GLN A 563 -1.72 -2.11 -26.67
CA GLN A 563 -1.16 -1.23 -27.69
C GLN A 563 0.37 -1.29 -27.80
N TYR A 564 0.99 -2.37 -27.32
CA TYR A 564 2.45 -2.52 -27.34
C TYR A 564 3.06 -2.35 -28.74
N ASN A 565 2.40 -2.90 -29.76
CA ASN A 565 2.88 -2.85 -31.14
C ASN A 565 2.75 -1.45 -31.79
N ASP A 566 1.98 -0.55 -31.20
CA ASP A 566 1.77 0.83 -31.69
C ASP A 566 2.76 1.81 -31.09
N ILE A 567 3.57 1.35 -30.10
CA ILE A 567 4.55 2.19 -29.42
C ILE A 567 5.89 2.10 -30.13
N ASN A 568 6.55 3.26 -30.33
CA ASN A 568 7.88 3.31 -30.92
C ASN A 568 8.87 2.46 -30.09
N PRO A 569 9.55 1.46 -30.68
CA PRO A 569 10.53 0.64 -30.00
C PRO A 569 11.64 1.41 -29.30
N ASP A 570 12.01 2.60 -29.80
CA ASP A 570 13.05 3.45 -29.20
C ASP A 570 12.67 4.02 -27.82
N GLN A 571 11.41 3.88 -27.41
CA GLN A 571 10.96 4.25 -26.06
C GLN A 571 11.33 3.23 -25.00
N PHE A 572 11.69 2.01 -25.40
CA PHE A 572 12.07 0.94 -24.48
C PHE A 572 13.58 0.86 -24.35
N CYS A 573 14.07 0.76 -23.13
CA CYS A 573 15.48 0.48 -22.87
C CYS A 573 15.67 -0.38 -21.60
N ASN A 574 16.87 -0.88 -21.42
CA ASN A 574 17.34 -1.56 -20.21
C ASN A 574 18.84 -1.33 -20.02
N GLY A 575 19.45 -1.94 -19.02
CA GLY A 575 20.88 -1.77 -18.73
C GLY A 575 21.82 -2.10 -19.88
N ASP A 576 21.42 -3.01 -20.76
CA ASP A 576 22.25 -3.48 -21.89
C ASP A 576 22.10 -2.61 -23.14
N ASN A 577 20.98 -1.92 -23.33
CA ASN A 577 20.66 -1.18 -24.55
C ASN A 577 20.27 0.29 -24.31
N ARG A 578 20.82 0.93 -23.30
CA ARG A 578 20.58 2.35 -23.06
C ARG A 578 21.06 3.21 -24.24
N PRO A 579 20.29 4.22 -24.68
CA PRO A 579 20.74 5.18 -25.67
C PRO A 579 22.05 5.85 -25.24
N ALA A 580 22.99 6.02 -26.16
CA ALA A 580 24.33 6.57 -25.87
C ALA A 580 24.30 8.01 -25.34
N ASP A 581 23.26 8.76 -25.72
CA ASP A 581 23.00 10.17 -25.35
C ASP A 581 22.10 10.33 -24.12
N CYS A 582 21.76 9.23 -23.46
CA CYS A 582 20.78 9.19 -22.38
C CYS A 582 21.23 9.91 -21.09
N GLY A 583 22.51 10.16 -20.94
CA GLY A 583 23.07 10.82 -19.74
C GLY A 583 23.04 9.95 -18.47
N PRO A 584 23.32 10.56 -17.30
CA PRO A 584 23.42 9.82 -16.02
C PRO A 584 22.07 9.47 -15.39
N ASN A 585 20.97 9.97 -15.91
CA ASN A 585 19.61 9.79 -15.45
C ASN A 585 18.68 9.38 -16.60
N CYS A 586 19.11 8.38 -17.35
CA CYS A 586 18.41 7.87 -18.51
C CYS A 586 16.91 7.66 -18.24
N MET A 587 16.05 8.15 -19.12
CA MET A 587 14.59 8.05 -18.99
C MET A 587 14.02 7.28 -20.17
N CYS A 588 13.46 6.13 -19.91
CA CYS A 588 12.75 5.31 -20.89
C CYS A 588 11.72 4.43 -20.22
N THR A 589 10.88 3.76 -21.00
CA THR A 589 10.08 2.64 -20.49
C THR A 589 11.03 1.46 -20.29
N HIS A 590 11.46 1.25 -19.05
CA HIS A 590 12.43 0.21 -18.69
C HIS A 590 11.82 -1.17 -18.94
N LYS A 591 12.42 -1.96 -19.81
CA LYS A 591 11.88 -3.23 -20.26
C LYS A 591 12.94 -4.33 -20.21
N ILE A 592 12.60 -5.44 -19.56
CA ILE A 592 13.39 -6.67 -19.53
C ILE A 592 12.53 -7.82 -20.06
N ASP A 593 12.96 -8.49 -21.13
CA ASP A 593 12.26 -9.62 -21.69
C ASP A 593 12.70 -10.93 -21.02
N ILE A 594 11.73 -11.69 -20.51
CA ILE A 594 11.97 -12.95 -19.80
C ILE A 594 11.28 -14.09 -20.54
N PRO A 595 11.99 -15.20 -20.87
CA PRO A 595 11.37 -16.34 -21.52
C PRO A 595 10.29 -17.00 -20.66
N LEU A 596 9.20 -17.40 -21.28
CA LEU A 596 8.11 -18.11 -20.60
C LEU A 596 8.64 -19.41 -19.96
N ASN A 597 8.19 -19.68 -18.73
CA ASN A 597 8.60 -20.80 -17.86
C ASN A 597 10.05 -20.78 -17.37
N ALA A 598 10.83 -19.75 -17.70
CA ALA A 598 12.18 -19.62 -17.15
C ALA A 598 12.16 -19.51 -15.62
N ILE A 599 13.16 -20.11 -14.98
CA ILE A 599 13.47 -19.83 -13.57
C ILE A 599 14.33 -18.57 -13.55
N VAL A 600 13.78 -17.53 -12.98
CA VAL A 600 14.40 -16.21 -12.90
C VAL A 600 14.97 -15.98 -11.50
N GLU A 601 16.22 -15.60 -11.42
CA GLU A 601 16.84 -15.08 -10.21
C GLU A 601 17.07 -13.58 -10.36
N VAL A 602 16.54 -12.80 -9.44
CA VAL A 602 16.76 -11.34 -9.37
C VAL A 602 17.56 -11.03 -8.12
N VAL A 603 18.62 -10.28 -8.30
CA VAL A 603 19.43 -9.72 -7.19
C VAL A 603 19.20 -8.22 -7.13
N LEU A 604 18.45 -7.79 -6.13
CA LEU A 604 18.25 -6.38 -5.83
C LEU A 604 19.43 -5.87 -5.01
N VAL A 605 19.99 -4.71 -5.38
CA VAL A 605 21.17 -4.13 -4.72
C VAL A 605 20.87 -2.69 -4.34
N ASP A 606 20.93 -2.39 -3.04
CA ASP A 606 20.72 -1.03 -2.53
C ASP A 606 22.02 -0.20 -2.63
N GLU A 607 22.06 0.74 -3.58
CA GLU A 607 23.10 1.73 -3.73
C GLU A 607 22.71 3.12 -3.18
N VAL A 608 21.59 3.21 -2.47
CA VAL A 608 21.11 4.45 -1.87
C VAL A 608 22.09 4.97 -0.82
N GLN A 609 22.38 6.26 -0.88
CA GLN A 609 23.42 6.83 -0.02
C GLN A 609 22.93 7.28 1.36
N GLN A 610 21.62 7.49 1.52
CA GLN A 610 21.01 7.85 2.80
C GLN A 610 21.12 6.69 3.79
N PRO A 611 21.55 6.93 5.03
CA PRO A 611 21.62 5.89 6.04
C PRO A 611 20.22 5.49 6.55
N ASN A 612 20.10 4.24 6.96
CA ASN A 612 18.92 3.70 7.62
C ASN A 612 17.62 3.63 6.79
N LEU A 613 17.70 3.76 5.47
CA LEU A 613 16.59 3.58 4.57
C LEU A 613 16.60 2.18 3.97
N SER A 614 15.59 1.38 4.24
CA SER A 614 15.31 0.13 3.53
C SER A 614 14.16 0.36 2.57
N HIS A 615 14.23 -0.22 1.38
CA HIS A 615 13.25 0.02 0.32
C HIS A 615 12.44 -1.22 0.04
N PRO A 616 11.10 -1.20 0.22
CA PRO A 616 10.24 -2.31 -0.19
C PRO A 616 10.14 -2.38 -1.72
N PHE A 617 10.23 -3.60 -2.25
CA PHE A 617 10.01 -3.93 -3.64
C PHE A 617 8.86 -4.92 -3.77
N HIS A 618 7.97 -4.69 -4.70
CA HIS A 618 6.83 -5.52 -5.02
C HIS A 618 6.91 -6.01 -6.47
N LEU A 619 6.57 -7.26 -6.70
CA LEU A 619 6.47 -7.86 -8.03
C LEU A 619 5.00 -8.18 -8.33
N HIS A 620 4.45 -7.54 -9.37
CA HIS A 620 3.11 -7.81 -9.85
C HIS A 620 3.02 -9.18 -10.53
N GLY A 621 1.88 -9.82 -10.42
CA GLY A 621 1.56 -11.06 -11.15
C GLY A 621 2.20 -12.33 -10.61
N TYR A 622 3.07 -12.25 -9.60
CA TYR A 622 3.85 -13.40 -9.09
C TYR A 622 4.06 -13.37 -7.58
N GLY A 623 4.13 -14.57 -7.02
CA GLY A 623 4.89 -14.78 -5.80
C GLY A 623 6.34 -15.18 -6.13
N PHE A 624 7.30 -14.73 -5.35
CA PHE A 624 8.71 -15.10 -5.47
C PHE A 624 9.24 -15.73 -4.19
N SER A 625 10.15 -16.69 -4.32
CA SER A 625 10.87 -17.26 -3.18
C SER A 625 12.02 -16.35 -2.76
N VAL A 626 12.09 -16.01 -1.48
CA VAL A 626 13.19 -15.23 -0.92
C VAL A 626 14.31 -16.18 -0.52
N ILE A 627 15.36 -16.24 -1.35
CA ILE A 627 16.46 -17.17 -1.13
C ILE A 627 17.69 -16.54 -0.47
N GLY A 628 17.79 -15.23 -0.39
CA GLY A 628 18.89 -14.55 0.29
C GLY A 628 18.57 -13.12 0.67
N ILE A 629 18.97 -12.73 1.86
CA ILE A 629 18.95 -11.33 2.33
C ILE A 629 20.24 -11.10 3.11
N GLY A 630 20.87 -9.97 2.89
CA GLY A 630 22.06 -9.64 3.67
C GLY A 630 22.68 -8.31 3.32
N ARG A 631 23.75 -8.05 4.01
CA ARG A 631 24.69 -6.94 3.75
C ARG A 631 26.04 -7.51 3.36
N SER A 632 26.98 -6.65 2.91
CA SER A 632 28.33 -7.11 2.67
C SER A 632 28.91 -7.79 3.92
N PRO A 633 29.48 -9.00 3.79
CA PRO A 633 30.16 -9.65 4.90
C PRO A 633 31.48 -8.96 5.29
N ASP A 634 32.01 -8.11 4.41
CA ASP A 634 33.20 -7.32 4.64
C ASP A 634 32.81 -6.00 5.32
N SER A 635 33.18 -5.86 6.58
CA SER A 635 32.91 -4.67 7.40
C SER A 635 33.60 -3.39 6.88
N SER A 636 34.60 -3.52 6.02
CA SER A 636 35.25 -2.38 5.36
C SER A 636 34.41 -1.82 4.21
N VAL A 637 33.51 -2.64 3.63
CA VAL A 637 32.56 -2.22 2.60
C VAL A 637 31.35 -1.56 3.26
N LYS A 638 31.43 -0.24 3.44
CA LYS A 638 30.34 0.55 4.04
C LYS A 638 29.13 0.72 3.11
N LYS A 639 29.34 0.58 1.80
CA LYS A 639 28.31 0.71 0.76
C LYS A 639 28.48 -0.40 -0.24
N ILE A 640 27.40 -1.15 -0.49
CA ILE A 640 27.36 -2.12 -1.58
C ILE A 640 27.09 -1.38 -2.90
N ASN A 641 27.55 -1.94 -4.00
CA ASN A 641 27.19 -1.53 -5.36
C ASN A 641 27.15 -2.77 -6.26
N LEU A 642 26.71 -2.60 -7.50
CA LEU A 642 26.61 -3.69 -8.46
C LEU A 642 27.91 -4.51 -8.57
N LYS A 643 29.08 -3.82 -8.63
CA LYS A 643 30.38 -4.50 -8.73
C LYS A 643 30.66 -5.40 -7.52
N HIS A 644 30.33 -4.94 -6.31
CA HIS A 644 30.47 -5.74 -5.10
C HIS A 644 29.49 -6.91 -5.08
N ALA A 645 28.22 -6.69 -5.47
CA ALA A 645 27.20 -7.73 -5.54
C ALA A 645 27.61 -8.84 -6.53
N LEU A 646 28.12 -8.49 -7.69
CA LEU A 646 28.66 -9.42 -8.69
C LEU A 646 29.88 -10.21 -8.16
N ASP A 647 30.75 -9.58 -7.35
CA ASP A 647 31.88 -10.28 -6.72
C ASP A 647 31.37 -11.25 -5.62
N LEU A 648 30.45 -10.82 -4.79
CA LEU A 648 29.82 -11.70 -3.79
C LEU A 648 29.15 -12.91 -4.44
N ASP A 649 28.44 -12.69 -5.56
CA ASP A 649 27.78 -13.77 -6.31
C ASP A 649 28.80 -14.78 -6.83
N ARG A 650 29.86 -14.33 -7.50
CA ARG A 650 30.92 -15.21 -8.02
C ARG A 650 31.61 -16.04 -6.93
N ARG A 651 31.70 -15.47 -5.73
CA ARG A 651 32.32 -16.13 -4.56
C ARG A 651 31.34 -16.96 -3.74
N GLY A 652 30.05 -17.03 -4.13
CA GLY A 652 29.00 -17.75 -3.38
C GLY A 652 28.64 -17.11 -2.04
N LEU A 653 28.88 -15.81 -1.86
CA LEU A 653 28.69 -15.09 -0.60
C LEU A 653 27.37 -14.32 -0.50
N LEU A 654 26.43 -14.51 -1.43
CA LEU A 654 25.07 -13.98 -1.32
C LEU A 654 24.17 -14.83 -0.40
N HIS A 655 24.76 -15.77 0.34
CA HIS A 655 24.10 -16.56 1.40
C HIS A 655 22.76 -17.19 0.99
N ARG A 656 22.68 -17.76 -0.23
CA ARG A 656 21.46 -18.39 -0.74
C ARG A 656 21.04 -19.59 0.11
N GLN A 657 19.77 -19.63 0.46
CA GLN A 657 19.16 -20.72 1.22
C GLN A 657 18.07 -21.38 0.38
N TYR A 658 18.26 -22.66 0.11
CA TYR A 658 17.34 -23.45 -0.73
C TYR A 658 16.43 -24.40 0.09
N ASN A 659 16.53 -24.38 1.42
CA ASN A 659 15.71 -25.22 2.26
C ASN A 659 14.36 -24.56 2.55
N LEU A 660 13.35 -24.88 1.71
CA LEU A 660 11.98 -24.39 1.80
C LEU A 660 11.91 -22.84 1.92
N PRO A 661 12.50 -22.07 0.99
CA PRO A 661 12.47 -20.62 1.08
C PRO A 661 11.03 -20.09 1.11
N PRO A 662 10.72 -19.05 1.89
CA PRO A 662 9.37 -18.49 1.95
C PRO A 662 9.01 -17.82 0.64
N THR A 663 7.73 -17.90 0.28
CA THR A 663 7.17 -17.17 -0.86
C THR A 663 6.58 -15.85 -0.36
N LYS A 664 6.86 -14.77 -1.08
CA LYS A 664 6.34 -13.41 -0.87
C LYS A 664 6.07 -12.75 -2.22
N ASP A 665 5.41 -11.63 -2.21
CA ASP A 665 5.30 -10.72 -3.37
C ASP A 665 5.91 -9.35 -3.11
N THR A 666 6.22 -9.05 -1.85
CA THR A 666 6.80 -7.78 -1.40
C THR A 666 7.95 -8.05 -0.42
N ILE A 667 9.09 -7.42 -0.63
CA ILE A 667 10.27 -7.59 0.22
C ILE A 667 11.03 -6.28 0.40
N ALA A 668 11.45 -5.99 1.62
CA ALA A 668 12.33 -4.86 1.88
C ALA A 668 13.80 -5.21 1.59
N VAL A 669 14.45 -4.43 0.74
CA VAL A 669 15.89 -4.50 0.54
C VAL A 669 16.56 -3.70 1.67
N PRO A 670 17.41 -4.34 2.49
CA PRO A 670 18.05 -3.64 3.60
C PRO A 670 19.04 -2.57 3.10
N ASN A 671 19.08 -1.45 3.81
CA ASN A 671 20.00 -0.37 3.49
C ASN A 671 21.45 -0.86 3.35
N ASN A 672 22.13 -0.48 2.26
CA ASN A 672 23.46 -0.97 1.89
C ASN A 672 23.55 -2.51 1.82
N GLY A 673 22.50 -3.14 1.38
CA GLY A 673 22.39 -4.59 1.31
C GLY A 673 21.83 -5.10 0.00
N TYR A 674 21.41 -6.34 0.03
CA TYR A 674 20.87 -7.03 -1.12
C TYR A 674 19.76 -8.01 -0.72
N VAL A 675 18.94 -8.33 -1.71
CA VAL A 675 17.96 -9.42 -1.63
C VAL A 675 18.10 -10.28 -2.89
N VAL A 676 18.03 -11.60 -2.73
CA VAL A 676 18.02 -12.55 -3.83
C VAL A 676 16.65 -13.22 -3.87
N LEU A 677 15.96 -13.08 -4.99
CA LEU A 677 14.63 -13.58 -5.26
C LEU A 677 14.66 -14.64 -6.36
N ARG A 678 13.76 -15.62 -6.31
CA ARG A 678 13.50 -16.51 -7.46
C ARG A 678 12.01 -16.72 -7.69
N PHE A 679 11.64 -16.76 -8.96
CA PHE A 679 10.30 -17.14 -9.39
C PHE A 679 10.34 -17.89 -10.73
N ARG A 680 9.26 -18.59 -11.04
CA ARG A 680 9.03 -19.14 -12.39
C ARG A 680 8.21 -18.13 -13.18
N ALA A 681 8.66 -17.77 -14.35
CA ALA A 681 7.97 -16.86 -15.27
C ALA A 681 6.82 -17.59 -16.01
N ASP A 682 5.81 -18.08 -15.26
CA ASP A 682 4.71 -18.91 -15.76
C ASP A 682 3.37 -18.15 -15.92
N ASN A 683 3.39 -16.85 -15.72
CA ASN A 683 2.24 -15.95 -15.88
C ASN A 683 2.57 -14.92 -16.98
N PRO A 684 2.34 -15.23 -18.25
CA PRO A 684 2.73 -14.36 -19.37
C PRO A 684 1.97 -13.04 -19.33
N GLY A 685 2.68 -11.93 -19.60
CA GLY A 685 2.11 -10.61 -19.59
C GLY A 685 3.14 -9.52 -19.44
N PHE A 686 2.64 -8.30 -19.16
CA PHE A 686 3.41 -7.12 -18.80
C PHE A 686 3.22 -6.87 -17.31
N TRP A 687 4.31 -6.99 -16.48
CA TRP A 687 4.28 -6.96 -15.02
C TRP A 687 5.25 -5.94 -14.42
#